data_37b259e3c845c41062eb4e0438a22e51
#
_entry.id   37b259e3c845c41062eb4e0438a22e51
#
_cell.length_a   1.000
_cell.length_b   1.000
_cell.length_c   1.000
_cell.angle_alpha   90.00
_cell.angle_beta   90.00
_cell.angle_gamma   90.00
#
_symmetry.space_group_name_H-M   'P 1'
#
loop_
_entity.id
_entity.type
_entity.pdbx_description
1 polymer ?
#
loop_
_entity_poly.entity_id
_entity_poly.type
_entity_poly.pdbx_seq_one_letter_code
_entity_poly.pdbx_strand_id
1 'polypeptide(L)'
;MKKILIVLFVLIPVALSGQKKPLTHSVYDEWKSLGSTQITDGGTYISYEINPQKGDGVLFLYNRKSGDKVSVERGDNASFSAENNYFVYSIKPEYDIVRQAKKDKKKPDAMPKDDLGIKLLDDGEVMIAERVKSYKLPSEEGNWMAYLNEKPLPEKKEKGDEETEEKGKEEKSDSKPGNGGKKNGSKGTELVILNPLEGSEYRYSDVIDYAVAAEGTAAAYVQMTSDTADIENYSVSVFDTGSEKSSEIFSGEGKLKNLTVYSDGSALSFIYTSDTSEIKIYDLYLWNGDECMVVAGEGTAGIPEGWSVSENGRLSFSDSGERLFFGTAEKPVEEPEDTLLAEEKYSVDVWSWHDPLLQPQQKIRKQSESNRTYEAVYHISEGRVVQLAREDIPSARFFMEKDGDIVIGISSLEYRKESSWDANRYADYYLIDINSGESELILEKAPSSVEFSPSGEKMLFWCIESKSWKARDTKGGKVTDLTAGLDVMFHNELHDSPSEPRPYGVVRQWLEGEDEVLIYDRYDIWKFSVDGDKEPVMITNAYGRENNINFRYTDLEAGRRYGGSDDRKYLEPRQTIYLTAFDEKTKDAGMFKTRLNKTAGPEKIIMQPASFRSFTKADDKDIIIYQKGTFEEYPELYVSDLQFTDPVKISETNPQQENYIWGTSELVEWTAFDGQELQGILYKPENFDPSEKYPMVVYFYERSSDGLHRYTTPAPSASTINRIYAVSNGYMIFVPDIPYEIGYPGHSCYNAVVSGTQAMLERHDYIDRSRLGLDGQSWGGYQIAYLITQTDMYTCAFSGAPVSNMTSAYGGIRWGSGMSRMFQYEQTQSRIGGTLWEKPVHYIENSPIFFVPRIETPVLIMHNDDDGAVPWYQGIEFFVALRRLQKPAWMLTYNDEAHNLRNRPNRMDLSIRKMQFFDHYLMNAPMPYWMKHGISQQEKGKIDGYKLMK
;
A
#
# COMPACT_ATOMS: atom_id res chain seq x y z
N MET A 1 55.75 18.94 -64.77
CA MET A 1 54.36 18.87 -64.31
C MET A 1 54.18 17.69 -63.40
N LYS A 2 54.24 17.89 -62.08
CA LYS A 2 54.08 16.83 -61.09
C LYS A 2 52.56 16.82 -60.68
N LYS A 3 51.88 15.68 -60.96
CA LYS A 3 50.50 15.49 -60.50
C LYS A 3 50.54 15.04 -59.06
N ILE A 4 49.92 15.82 -58.14
CA ILE A 4 49.69 15.47 -56.74
C ILE A 4 48.36 14.70 -56.71
N LEU A 5 48.43 13.46 -56.26
CA LEU A 5 47.25 12.59 -55.97
C LEU A 5 46.82 12.85 -54.53
N ILE A 6 45.67 13.48 -54.32
CA ILE A 6 45.05 13.64 -52.99
C ILE A 6 44.22 12.39 -52.75
N VAL A 7 44.65 11.56 -51.80
CA VAL A 7 43.86 10.44 -51.27
C VAL A 7 43.00 10.96 -50.12
N LEU A 8 41.71 11.04 -50.37
CA LEU A 8 40.71 11.40 -49.35
C LEU A 8 40.44 10.17 -48.47
N PHE A 9 40.94 10.19 -47.25
CA PHE A 9 40.54 9.21 -46.23
C PHE A 9 39.17 9.59 -45.72
N VAL A 10 38.17 8.85 -46.10
CA VAL A 10 36.82 8.88 -45.46
C VAL A 10 36.94 8.07 -44.17
N LEU A 11 37.07 8.75 -43.03
CA LEU A 11 36.89 8.17 -41.69
C LEU A 11 35.38 7.86 -41.54
N ILE A 12 35.02 6.61 -41.77
CA ILE A 12 33.72 6.09 -41.32
C ILE A 12 33.83 5.94 -39.79
N PRO A 13 33.06 6.62 -38.99
CA PRO A 13 33.00 6.32 -37.57
C PRO A 13 32.35 4.94 -37.40
N VAL A 14 33.16 3.93 -37.13
CA VAL A 14 32.69 2.65 -36.61
C VAL A 14 32.20 2.97 -35.19
N ALA A 15 30.91 3.12 -35.00
CA ALA A 15 30.31 3.09 -33.70
C ALA A 15 30.62 1.71 -33.10
N LEU A 16 31.61 1.65 -32.23
CA LEU A 16 31.80 0.54 -31.32
C LEU A 16 30.61 0.55 -30.37
N SER A 17 29.52 -0.14 -30.74
CA SER A 17 28.52 -0.52 -29.75
C SER A 17 29.25 -1.41 -28.74
N GLY A 18 29.50 -0.90 -27.55
CA GLY A 18 30.08 -1.68 -26.45
C GLY A 18 29.23 -2.93 -26.24
N GLN A 19 29.88 -4.11 -26.13
CA GLN A 19 29.16 -5.34 -25.84
C GLN A 19 28.40 -5.19 -24.53
N LYS A 20 27.07 -5.39 -24.55
CA LYS A 20 26.23 -5.37 -23.34
C LYS A 20 26.75 -6.38 -22.33
N LYS A 21 26.69 -6.03 -21.04
CA LYS A 21 27.18 -6.87 -19.94
C LYS A 21 26.00 -7.45 -19.15
N PRO A 22 26.16 -8.61 -18.52
CA PRO A 22 25.15 -9.13 -17.62
C PRO A 22 24.98 -8.24 -16.38
N LEU A 23 23.78 -8.25 -15.79
CA LEU A 23 23.51 -7.60 -14.52
C LEU A 23 24.32 -8.25 -13.39
N THR A 24 24.85 -7.46 -12.49
CA THR A 24 25.50 -7.92 -11.26
C THR A 24 24.73 -7.44 -10.04
N HIS A 25 24.95 -8.03 -8.88
CA HIS A 25 24.31 -7.57 -7.65
C HIS A 25 24.73 -6.15 -7.23
N SER A 26 25.86 -5.65 -7.71
CA SER A 26 26.35 -4.31 -7.40
C SER A 26 25.61 -3.17 -8.10
N VAL A 27 24.84 -3.46 -9.17
CA VAL A 27 24.17 -2.41 -9.95
C VAL A 27 22.80 -2.02 -9.43
N TYR A 28 22.28 -2.71 -8.44
CA TYR A 28 20.92 -2.47 -7.94
C TYR A 28 20.69 -1.03 -7.42
N ASP A 29 21.72 -0.41 -6.84
CA ASP A 29 21.64 0.96 -6.33
C ASP A 29 21.51 2.00 -7.45
N GLU A 30 21.92 1.67 -8.69
CA GLU A 30 21.83 2.53 -9.86
C GLU A 30 20.42 2.54 -10.46
N TRP A 31 19.59 1.53 -10.13
CA TRP A 31 18.21 1.41 -10.65
C TRP A 31 17.26 2.33 -9.89
N LYS A 32 16.56 3.13 -10.66
CA LYS A 32 15.66 4.18 -10.15
C LYS A 32 14.20 3.80 -10.40
N SER A 33 13.32 4.47 -9.68
CA SER A 33 11.87 4.39 -9.84
C SER A 33 11.28 5.78 -10.05
N LEU A 34 10.25 5.84 -10.88
CA LEU A 34 9.39 7.01 -11.00
C LEU A 34 8.54 7.10 -9.73
N GLY A 35 8.55 8.24 -9.07
CA GLY A 35 7.81 8.53 -7.85
C GLY A 35 6.48 9.25 -8.11
N SER A 36 6.12 10.14 -7.20
CA SER A 36 4.89 10.95 -7.29
C SER A 36 4.82 11.73 -8.60
N THR A 37 3.62 11.76 -9.21
CA THR A 37 3.37 12.50 -10.46
C THR A 37 2.14 13.38 -10.30
N GLN A 38 2.20 14.63 -10.73
CA GLN A 38 1.10 15.60 -10.69
C GLN A 38 1.05 16.39 -11.98
N ILE A 39 -0.12 16.94 -12.27
CA ILE A 39 -0.33 17.84 -13.41
C ILE A 39 -1.26 18.96 -12.95
N THR A 40 -0.99 20.19 -13.38
CA THR A 40 -1.84 21.36 -13.11
C THR A 40 -3.18 21.27 -13.84
N ASP A 41 -4.21 21.97 -13.35
CA ASP A 41 -5.58 21.96 -13.90
C ASP A 41 -5.62 22.36 -15.36
N GLY A 42 -4.83 23.38 -15.73
CA GLY A 42 -4.66 23.78 -17.13
C GLY A 42 -3.73 22.89 -17.96
N GLY A 43 -3.17 21.81 -17.42
CA GLY A 43 -2.27 20.87 -18.10
C GLY A 43 -0.95 21.47 -18.57
N THR A 44 -0.51 22.58 -17.97
CA THR A 44 0.70 23.32 -18.40
C THR A 44 1.94 22.74 -17.73
N TYR A 45 1.90 22.52 -16.43
CA TYR A 45 3.03 21.99 -15.66
C TYR A 45 2.76 20.57 -15.19
N ILE A 46 3.81 19.75 -15.22
CA ILE A 46 3.80 18.37 -14.75
C ILE A 46 5.00 18.19 -13.84
N SER A 47 4.79 17.69 -12.63
CA SER A 47 5.86 17.30 -11.72
C SER A 47 5.96 15.79 -11.60
N TYR A 48 7.19 15.30 -11.41
CA TYR A 48 7.46 13.89 -11.12
C TYR A 48 8.82 13.71 -10.45
N GLU A 49 8.98 12.65 -9.72
CA GLU A 49 10.22 12.30 -9.03
C GLU A 49 10.91 11.10 -9.69
N ILE A 50 12.23 11.10 -9.66
CA ILE A 50 13.04 9.92 -10.01
C ILE A 50 13.93 9.59 -8.83
N ASN A 51 13.64 8.47 -8.17
CA ASN A 51 14.26 8.07 -6.91
C ASN A 51 15.10 6.78 -7.08
N PRO A 52 16.40 6.76 -6.70
CA PRO A 52 17.20 5.56 -6.68
C PRO A 52 16.76 4.62 -5.54
N GLN A 53 17.13 3.35 -5.62
CA GLN A 53 16.88 2.40 -4.51
C GLN A 53 17.65 2.78 -3.24
N LYS A 54 18.74 3.54 -3.38
CA LYS A 54 19.58 4.06 -2.30
C LYS A 54 20.32 5.30 -2.77
N GLY A 55 20.22 6.40 -2.03
CA GLY A 55 20.83 7.68 -2.38
C GLY A 55 19.80 8.78 -2.54
N ASP A 56 20.21 9.83 -3.23
CA ASP A 56 19.41 11.04 -3.41
C ASP A 56 18.55 10.96 -4.68
N GLY A 57 17.27 11.33 -4.56
CA GLY A 57 16.34 11.46 -5.65
C GLY A 57 16.41 12.81 -6.34
N VAL A 58 15.66 12.95 -7.42
CA VAL A 58 15.53 14.20 -8.17
C VAL A 58 14.07 14.45 -8.49
N LEU A 59 13.57 15.63 -8.16
CA LEU A 59 12.26 16.13 -8.55
C LEU A 59 12.38 16.89 -9.85
N PHE A 60 11.45 16.68 -10.77
CA PHE A 60 11.36 17.35 -12.05
C PHE A 60 10.07 18.17 -12.14
N LEU A 61 10.17 19.35 -12.69
CA LEU A 61 9.05 20.17 -13.14
C LEU A 61 9.17 20.37 -14.65
N TYR A 62 8.21 19.86 -15.40
CA TYR A 62 8.14 19.93 -16.85
C TYR A 62 7.06 20.92 -17.29
N ASN A 63 7.42 21.89 -18.11
CA ASN A 63 6.48 22.79 -18.78
C ASN A 63 6.12 22.24 -20.17
N ARG A 64 4.89 21.76 -20.31
CA ARG A 64 4.42 21.13 -21.55
C ARG A 64 4.39 22.10 -22.76
N LYS A 65 4.16 23.41 -22.53
CA LYS A 65 4.06 24.40 -23.63
C LYS A 65 5.41 24.77 -24.20
N SER A 66 6.42 24.96 -23.38
CA SER A 66 7.78 25.31 -23.82
C SER A 66 8.67 24.08 -24.05
N GLY A 67 8.34 22.95 -23.44
CA GLY A 67 9.18 21.76 -23.42
C GLY A 67 10.32 21.82 -22.40
N ASP A 68 10.40 22.89 -21.61
CA ASP A 68 11.45 23.08 -20.62
C ASP A 68 11.28 22.13 -19.44
N LYS A 69 12.40 21.65 -18.91
CA LYS A 69 12.46 20.76 -17.75
C LYS A 69 13.42 21.34 -16.72
N VAL A 70 12.91 21.61 -15.52
CA VAL A 70 13.70 22.03 -14.37
C VAL A 70 13.87 20.82 -13.44
N SER A 71 15.09 20.59 -12.96
CA SER A 71 15.40 19.55 -11.96
C SER A 71 15.75 20.18 -10.62
N VAL A 72 15.28 19.55 -9.55
CA VAL A 72 15.62 19.88 -8.17
C VAL A 72 16.25 18.65 -7.55
N GLU A 73 17.56 18.74 -7.32
CA GLU A 73 18.29 17.68 -6.63
C GLU A 73 17.73 17.49 -5.21
N ARG A 74 17.44 16.24 -4.84
CA ARG A 74 16.88 15.88 -3.53
C ARG A 74 15.48 16.47 -3.26
N GLY A 75 14.80 16.98 -4.30
CA GLY A 75 13.41 17.44 -4.21
C GLY A 75 12.45 16.25 -3.99
N ASP A 76 11.46 16.44 -3.12
CA ASP A 76 10.52 15.43 -2.66
C ASP A 76 9.22 16.08 -2.16
N ASN A 77 8.15 15.30 -2.03
CA ASN A 77 6.87 15.75 -1.46
C ASN A 77 6.39 17.09 -2.04
N ALA A 78 6.28 17.15 -3.35
CA ALA A 78 5.92 18.36 -4.06
C ALA A 78 4.40 18.54 -4.20
N SER A 79 3.93 19.78 -4.30
CA SER A 79 2.52 20.13 -4.55
C SER A 79 2.41 21.42 -5.33
N PHE A 80 1.42 21.49 -6.21
CA PHE A 80 0.98 22.78 -6.77
C PHE A 80 0.02 23.46 -5.79
N SER A 81 0.04 24.81 -5.77
CA SER A 81 -1.01 25.57 -5.08
C SER A 81 -2.38 25.31 -5.72
N ALA A 82 -3.48 25.54 -4.97
CA ALA A 82 -4.84 25.37 -5.47
C ALA A 82 -5.09 26.13 -6.79
N GLU A 83 -4.57 27.34 -6.89
CA GLU A 83 -4.68 28.20 -8.06
C GLU A 83 -3.62 27.92 -9.15
N ASN A 84 -2.72 26.95 -8.92
CA ASN A 84 -1.61 26.64 -9.82
C ASN A 84 -0.66 27.84 -10.13
N ASN A 85 -0.49 28.74 -9.17
CA ASN A 85 0.35 29.91 -9.31
C ASN A 85 1.80 29.67 -8.85
N TYR A 86 1.98 28.76 -7.90
CA TYR A 86 3.29 28.36 -7.39
C TYR A 86 3.36 26.86 -7.10
N PHE A 87 4.60 26.38 -6.96
CA PHE A 87 4.93 24.98 -6.74
C PHE A 87 5.81 24.86 -5.50
N VAL A 88 5.42 24.04 -4.54
CA VAL A 88 6.10 23.84 -3.26
C VAL A 88 6.67 22.42 -3.21
N TYR A 89 7.87 22.29 -2.66
CA TYR A 89 8.52 20.99 -2.51
C TYR A 89 9.51 21.00 -1.35
N SER A 90 9.69 19.84 -0.72
CA SER A 90 10.76 19.62 0.26
C SER A 90 12.10 19.39 -0.47
N ILE A 91 13.20 19.80 0.13
CA ILE A 91 14.56 19.49 -0.31
C ILE A 91 15.21 18.66 0.79
N LYS A 92 15.40 17.37 0.54
CA LYS A 92 16.01 16.46 1.50
C LYS A 92 17.48 16.79 1.74
N PRO A 93 18.01 16.59 2.95
CA PRO A 93 19.45 16.65 3.17
C PRO A 93 20.14 15.49 2.43
N GLU A 94 21.41 15.68 2.07
CA GLU A 94 22.21 14.68 1.35
C GLU A 94 22.22 13.34 2.11
N TYR A 95 22.02 12.25 1.38
CA TYR A 95 21.97 10.89 1.92
C TYR A 95 23.20 10.55 2.78
N ASP A 96 24.40 10.90 2.30
CA ASP A 96 25.64 10.59 3.01
C ASP A 96 25.82 11.43 4.29
N ILE A 97 25.34 12.68 4.30
CA ILE A 97 25.33 13.52 5.50
C ILE A 97 24.38 12.94 6.56
N VAL A 98 23.17 12.52 6.16
CA VAL A 98 22.21 11.85 7.06
C VAL A 98 22.79 10.53 7.59
N ARG A 99 23.40 9.74 6.70
CA ARG A 99 24.06 8.48 7.07
C ARG A 99 25.19 8.68 8.07
N GLN A 100 26.04 9.71 7.86
CA GLN A 100 27.10 10.05 8.81
C GLN A 100 26.55 10.52 10.16
N ALA A 101 25.52 11.36 10.16
CA ALA A 101 24.86 11.83 11.39
C ALA A 101 24.25 10.65 12.21
N LYS A 102 23.71 9.63 11.53
CA LYS A 102 23.23 8.39 12.18
C LYS A 102 24.39 7.59 12.78
N LYS A 103 25.54 7.48 12.09
CA LYS A 103 26.73 6.82 12.63
C LYS A 103 27.28 7.54 13.85
N ASP A 104 27.24 8.86 13.83
CA ASP A 104 27.66 9.72 14.95
C ASP A 104 26.64 9.73 16.09
N LYS A 105 25.50 9.01 15.96
CA LYS A 105 24.40 8.93 16.92
C LYS A 105 23.90 10.30 17.37
N LYS A 106 23.81 11.25 16.42
CA LYS A 106 23.25 12.57 16.70
C LYS A 106 21.82 12.48 17.22
N LYS A 107 21.48 13.35 18.17
CA LYS A 107 20.10 13.46 18.68
C LYS A 107 19.14 13.94 17.57
N PRO A 108 17.84 13.64 17.67
CA PRO A 108 16.85 14.01 16.64
C PRO A 108 16.91 15.48 16.21
N ASP A 109 17.05 16.42 17.18
CA ASP A 109 17.11 17.85 16.90
C ASP A 109 18.41 18.28 16.18
N ALA A 110 19.49 17.50 16.31
CA ALA A 110 20.78 17.74 15.65
C ALA A 110 20.95 16.97 14.34
N MET A 111 19.96 16.19 13.93
CA MET A 111 19.95 15.55 12.62
C MET A 111 19.77 16.59 11.51
N PRO A 112 20.35 16.36 10.31
CA PRO A 112 20.00 17.14 9.12
C PRO A 112 18.49 17.13 8.89
N LYS A 113 17.92 18.24 8.48
CA LYS A 113 16.48 18.47 8.28
C LYS A 113 16.21 18.93 6.86
N ASP A 114 14.97 18.76 6.43
CA ASP A 114 14.53 19.18 5.11
C ASP A 114 14.46 20.71 5.00
N ASP A 115 14.77 21.24 3.84
CA ASP A 115 14.45 22.61 3.46
C ASP A 115 13.17 22.62 2.62
N LEU A 116 12.57 23.79 2.42
CA LEU A 116 11.38 24.01 1.62
C LEU A 116 11.69 24.93 0.44
N GLY A 117 11.44 24.46 -0.76
CA GLY A 117 11.49 25.29 -1.97
C GLY A 117 10.08 25.73 -2.39
N ILE A 118 9.91 26.99 -2.72
CA ILE A 118 8.67 27.58 -3.23
C ILE A 118 9.03 28.27 -4.55
N LYS A 119 8.48 27.77 -5.66
CA LYS A 119 8.76 28.25 -7.00
C LYS A 119 7.52 28.91 -7.59
N LEU A 120 7.62 30.20 -7.94
CA LEU A 120 6.61 30.88 -8.74
C LEU A 120 6.61 30.31 -10.16
N LEU A 121 5.44 29.99 -10.70
CA LEU A 121 5.35 29.31 -11.99
C LEU A 121 5.45 30.27 -13.19
N ASP A 122 5.01 31.51 -13.04
CA ASP A 122 5.02 32.49 -14.13
C ASP A 122 6.38 33.17 -14.36
N ASP A 123 7.05 33.60 -13.32
CA ASP A 123 8.34 34.32 -13.41
C ASP A 123 9.57 33.43 -13.12
N GLY A 124 9.34 32.24 -12.56
CA GLY A 124 10.40 31.29 -12.27
C GLY A 124 11.23 31.57 -11.03
N GLU A 125 10.88 32.57 -10.22
CA GLU A 125 11.55 32.89 -8.96
C GLU A 125 11.42 31.71 -7.98
N VAL A 126 12.47 31.46 -7.20
CA VAL A 126 12.52 30.39 -6.20
C VAL A 126 12.91 30.93 -4.86
N MET A 127 12.05 30.77 -3.86
CA MET A 127 12.33 31.03 -2.46
C MET A 127 12.72 29.75 -1.75
N ILE A 128 13.72 29.81 -0.86
CA ILE A 128 14.15 28.67 -0.05
C ILE A 128 14.01 29.01 1.43
N ALA A 129 13.25 28.21 2.17
CA ALA A 129 13.20 28.25 3.62
C ALA A 129 13.98 27.06 4.19
N GLU A 130 14.93 27.35 5.09
CA GLU A 130 15.80 26.33 5.68
C GLU A 130 15.13 25.63 6.85
N ARG A 131 15.36 24.33 6.99
CA ARG A 131 14.96 23.50 8.14
C ARG A 131 13.46 23.57 8.44
N VAL A 132 12.64 23.21 7.46
CA VAL A 132 11.18 23.16 7.58
C VAL A 132 10.72 21.79 8.03
N LYS A 133 9.83 21.75 9.02
CA LYS A 133 9.23 20.52 9.58
C LYS A 133 8.04 20.06 8.77
N SER A 134 7.19 20.97 8.35
CA SER A 134 5.97 20.70 7.59
C SER A 134 5.46 21.97 6.91
N TYR A 135 4.67 21.80 5.85
CA TYR A 135 3.92 22.88 5.22
C TYR A 135 2.48 22.47 4.95
N LYS A 136 1.59 23.44 4.83
CA LYS A 136 0.18 23.24 4.44
C LYS A 136 -0.22 24.30 3.44
N LEU A 137 -0.97 23.86 2.44
CA LEU A 137 -1.59 24.69 1.41
C LEU A 137 -3.09 24.66 1.56
N PRO A 138 -3.83 25.69 1.18
CA PRO A 138 -5.27 25.59 0.92
C PRO A 138 -5.53 24.50 -0.11
N SER A 139 -6.64 23.78 0.02
CA SER A 139 -6.97 22.70 -0.91
C SER A 139 -7.91 23.12 -2.04
N GLU A 140 -8.63 24.21 -1.89
CA GLU A 140 -9.67 24.64 -2.83
C GLU A 140 -9.32 25.95 -3.52
N GLU A 141 -9.03 27.01 -2.77
CA GLU A 141 -8.75 28.33 -3.29
C GLU A 141 -7.65 29.04 -2.48
N GLY A 142 -7.17 30.17 -2.99
CA GLY A 142 -6.27 31.08 -2.30
C GLY A 142 -4.78 30.81 -2.49
N ASN A 143 -3.98 31.86 -2.22
CA ASN A 143 -2.54 31.85 -2.45
C ASN A 143 -1.71 31.88 -1.16
N TRP A 144 -2.34 31.91 0.00
CA TRP A 144 -1.65 31.85 1.27
C TRP A 144 -1.25 30.41 1.59
N MET A 145 -0.08 30.27 2.17
CA MET A 145 0.42 28.99 2.71
C MET A 145 1.01 29.16 4.09
N ALA A 146 1.17 28.06 4.80
CA ALA A 146 1.86 28.09 6.08
C ALA A 146 2.90 26.98 6.15
N TYR A 147 4.05 27.25 6.80
CA TYR A 147 5.04 26.24 7.11
C TYR A 147 5.59 26.40 8.52
N LEU A 148 5.89 25.27 9.15
CA LEU A 148 6.43 25.20 10.51
C LEU A 148 7.93 24.87 10.43
N ASN A 149 8.75 25.70 11.03
CA ASN A 149 10.19 25.48 11.09
C ASN A 149 10.57 24.38 12.09
N GLU A 150 11.70 23.76 11.88
CA GLU A 150 12.37 22.90 12.85
C GLU A 150 13.02 23.74 13.95
N LYS A 151 13.29 23.12 15.10
CA LYS A 151 14.06 23.80 16.17
C LYS A 151 15.42 24.29 15.62
N PRO A 152 15.84 25.52 16.01
CA PRO A 152 17.16 26.01 15.64
C PRO A 152 18.25 25.08 16.16
N LEU A 153 19.36 24.98 15.41
CA LEU A 153 20.52 24.21 15.88
C LEU A 153 21.07 24.84 17.17
N PRO A 154 21.43 24.01 18.16
CA PRO A 154 22.08 24.54 19.35
C PRO A 154 23.37 25.29 18.97
N GLU A 155 23.53 26.52 19.46
CA GLU A 155 24.74 27.33 19.22
C GLU A 155 25.99 26.55 19.66
N LYS A 156 26.97 26.44 18.78
CA LYS A 156 28.28 25.90 19.15
C LYS A 156 28.89 26.89 20.16
N LYS A 157 28.86 26.60 21.44
CA LYS A 157 29.71 27.25 22.42
C LYS A 157 31.15 27.02 21.98
N GLU A 158 31.82 28.05 21.53
CA GLU A 158 33.29 28.03 21.35
C GLU A 158 33.89 27.60 22.70
N LYS A 159 34.43 26.41 22.77
CA LYS A 159 35.26 25.98 23.88
C LYS A 159 36.57 26.72 23.76
N GLY A 160 36.75 27.72 24.65
CA GLY A 160 38.09 28.18 24.98
C GLY A 160 38.91 27.00 25.50
N ASP A 161 40.14 26.94 25.04
CA ASP A 161 41.14 25.95 25.42
C ASP A 161 41.31 25.89 26.95
N GLU A 162 40.95 24.82 27.57
CA GLU A 162 41.54 24.36 28.82
C GLU A 162 41.64 22.81 28.77
N GLU A 163 42.89 22.37 28.59
CA GLU A 163 43.34 21.01 28.77
C GLU A 163 43.19 20.63 30.26
N THR A 164 42.45 19.56 30.55
CA THR A 164 42.75 18.71 31.71
C THR A 164 42.44 17.26 31.42
N GLU A 165 43.48 16.45 31.41
CA GLU A 165 43.47 14.99 31.44
C GLU A 165 42.71 14.50 32.70
N GLU A 166 41.85 13.50 32.50
CA GLU A 166 41.66 12.46 33.51
C GLU A 166 41.21 11.13 32.90
N LYS A 167 41.84 10.10 33.47
CA LYS A 167 41.83 8.72 33.06
C LYS A 167 40.53 7.97 33.41
N GLY A 168 40.22 7.07 32.55
CA GLY A 168 39.51 5.80 32.57
C GLY A 168 38.84 5.30 33.85
N LYS A 169 37.66 4.70 33.54
CA LYS A 169 37.28 3.41 34.13
C LYS A 169 36.14 2.83 33.28
N GLU A 170 36.36 1.63 32.79
CA GLU A 170 35.31 0.73 32.29
C GLU A 170 34.41 0.32 33.46
N GLU A 171 33.13 0.38 33.25
CA GLU A 171 32.20 -0.53 33.90
C GLU A 171 31.06 -0.87 32.96
N LYS A 172 30.99 -2.17 32.65
CA LYS A 172 29.82 -2.81 32.03
C LYS A 172 28.67 -2.81 33.02
N SER A 173 27.50 -2.40 32.60
CA SER A 173 26.29 -2.88 33.21
C SER A 173 25.19 -3.01 32.14
N ASP A 174 24.74 -4.23 31.95
CA ASP A 174 23.47 -4.57 31.33
C ASP A 174 22.35 -3.89 32.09
N SER A 175 21.53 -3.09 31.39
CA SER A 175 20.24 -2.69 31.93
C SER A 175 19.21 -2.62 30.81
N LYS A 176 18.18 -3.44 30.94
CA LYS A 176 16.91 -3.39 30.22
C LYS A 176 16.30 -1.98 30.28
N PRO A 177 15.48 -1.57 29.31
CA PRO A 177 14.85 -0.26 29.33
C PRO A 177 13.78 -0.20 30.42
N GLY A 178 14.07 0.52 31.47
CA GLY A 178 13.10 1.00 32.44
C GLY A 178 12.34 2.20 31.85
N ASN A 179 11.04 2.10 31.86
CA ASN A 179 10.12 3.17 31.56
C ASN A 179 10.25 4.25 32.67
N GLY A 180 10.69 5.43 32.30
CA GLY A 180 10.87 6.53 33.23
C GLY A 180 11.65 7.70 32.62
N GLY A 181 11.45 8.00 31.35
CA GLY A 181 11.99 9.20 30.72
C GLY A 181 11.10 10.41 31.05
N LYS A 182 11.64 11.40 31.74
CA LYS A 182 11.08 12.74 31.79
C LYS A 182 10.73 13.15 30.36
N LYS A 183 9.43 13.30 30.04
CA LYS A 183 8.95 13.94 28.84
C LYS A 183 9.43 15.40 28.89
N ASN A 184 10.49 15.74 28.18
CA ASN A 184 10.73 17.13 27.84
C ASN A 184 9.53 17.56 27.00
N GLY A 185 8.72 18.45 27.52
CA GLY A 185 7.61 19.07 26.79
C GLY A 185 8.14 19.56 25.45
N SER A 186 7.45 19.25 24.37
CA SER A 186 7.77 19.72 23.03
C SER A 186 7.60 21.23 23.02
N LYS A 187 8.69 21.98 23.15
CA LYS A 187 8.66 23.43 22.89
C LYS A 187 8.26 23.65 21.45
N GLY A 188 7.36 24.61 21.22
CA GLY A 188 6.95 25.04 19.91
C GLY A 188 8.12 25.55 19.06
N THR A 189 7.89 25.76 17.80
CA THR A 189 8.83 26.32 16.84
C THR A 189 8.20 27.50 16.10
N GLU A 190 8.90 28.09 15.17
CA GLU A 190 8.40 29.24 14.41
C GLU A 190 7.49 28.79 13.28
N LEU A 191 6.26 29.28 13.24
CA LEU A 191 5.34 29.20 12.10
C LEU A 191 5.51 30.44 11.23
N VAL A 192 5.55 30.21 9.92
CA VAL A 192 5.53 31.25 8.91
C VAL A 192 4.26 31.10 8.09
N ILE A 193 3.48 32.19 7.99
CA ILE A 193 2.31 32.31 7.10
C ILE A 193 2.73 33.25 5.97
N LEU A 194 2.62 32.80 4.74
CA LEU A 194 3.24 33.45 3.56
C LEU A 194 2.24 33.49 2.41
N ASN A 195 2.18 34.66 1.74
CA ASN A 195 1.64 34.77 0.38
C ASN A 195 2.83 34.88 -0.60
N PRO A 196 3.18 33.81 -1.33
CA PRO A 196 4.35 33.83 -2.22
C PRO A 196 4.25 34.81 -3.37
N LEU A 197 3.03 35.15 -3.82
CA LEU A 197 2.82 36.04 -4.97
C LEU A 197 3.04 37.52 -4.61
N GLU A 198 2.66 37.88 -3.38
CA GLU A 198 2.77 39.27 -2.89
C GLU A 198 4.03 39.50 -2.07
N GLY A 199 4.67 38.41 -1.62
CA GLY A 199 5.81 38.47 -0.72
C GLY A 199 5.46 38.86 0.72
N SER A 200 4.15 38.83 1.08
CA SER A 200 3.70 39.11 2.45
C SER A 200 4.03 37.91 3.35
N GLU A 201 4.70 38.15 4.48
CA GLU A 201 5.18 37.12 5.39
C GLU A 201 4.95 37.54 6.84
N TYR A 202 4.37 36.59 7.62
CA TYR A 202 4.07 36.73 9.05
C TYR A 202 4.67 35.57 9.85
N ARG A 203 5.34 35.88 10.97
CA ARG A 203 6.07 34.91 11.78
C ARG A 203 5.55 34.87 13.20
N TYR A 204 5.29 33.62 13.70
CA TYR A 204 4.77 33.37 15.05
C TYR A 204 5.66 32.34 15.75
N SER A 205 6.14 32.68 16.99
CA SER A 205 6.99 31.79 17.78
C SER A 205 6.17 30.78 18.56
N ASP A 206 6.85 29.72 19.05
CA ASP A 206 6.31 28.75 20.00
C ASP A 206 5.07 28.00 19.50
N VAL A 207 4.93 27.84 18.18
CA VAL A 207 3.81 27.10 17.58
C VAL A 207 4.08 25.60 17.59
N ILE A 208 3.09 24.84 18.04
CA ILE A 208 3.13 23.38 18.14
C ILE A 208 2.25 22.68 17.10
N ASP A 209 1.16 23.34 16.68
CA ASP A 209 0.21 22.84 15.68
C ASP A 209 -0.40 24.00 14.91
N TYR A 210 -0.86 23.71 13.70
CA TYR A 210 -1.50 24.70 12.83
C TYR A 210 -2.40 24.05 11.79
N ALA A 211 -3.37 24.79 11.27
CA ALA A 211 -4.27 24.39 10.20
C ALA A 211 -4.47 25.56 9.24
N VAL A 212 -4.74 25.25 7.97
CA VAL A 212 -5.08 26.23 6.94
C VAL A 212 -6.47 25.89 6.42
N ALA A 213 -7.34 26.90 6.28
CA ALA A 213 -8.66 26.73 5.72
C ALA A 213 -8.59 26.31 4.25
N ALA A 214 -9.51 25.44 3.81
CA ALA A 214 -9.51 24.91 2.45
C ALA A 214 -9.60 26.00 1.37
N GLU A 215 -10.40 27.04 1.65
CA GLU A 215 -10.58 28.23 0.80
C GLU A 215 -9.47 29.31 0.97
N GLY A 216 -8.45 29.03 1.78
CA GLY A 216 -7.30 29.94 1.95
C GLY A 216 -7.61 31.25 2.69
N THR A 217 -8.77 31.39 3.30
CA THR A 217 -9.25 32.58 3.98
C THR A 217 -8.66 32.80 5.36
N ALA A 218 -8.21 31.70 6.01
CA ALA A 218 -7.65 31.74 7.35
C ALA A 218 -6.58 30.67 7.59
N ALA A 219 -5.69 30.95 8.54
CA ALA A 219 -4.81 29.96 9.14
C ALA A 219 -4.93 30.00 10.66
N ALA A 220 -5.22 28.88 11.29
CA ALA A 220 -5.26 28.76 12.74
C ALA A 220 -3.98 28.12 13.28
N TYR A 221 -3.51 28.55 14.45
CA TYR A 221 -2.33 27.97 15.07
C TYR A 221 -2.41 27.94 16.59
N VAL A 222 -1.73 26.94 17.16
CA VAL A 222 -1.63 26.72 18.62
C VAL A 222 -0.22 27.07 19.06
N GLN A 223 -0.10 28.02 19.96
CA GLN A 223 1.15 28.31 20.64
C GLN A 223 1.19 27.64 22.03
N MET A 224 2.38 27.22 22.45
CA MET A 224 2.59 26.63 23.76
C MET A 224 3.84 27.23 24.40
N THR A 225 3.65 27.89 25.52
CA THR A 225 4.71 28.42 26.38
C THR A 225 4.73 27.67 27.72
N SER A 226 5.88 27.57 28.34
CA SER A 226 5.99 27.03 29.71
C SER A 226 6.65 28.04 30.63
N ASP A 227 6.13 28.15 31.81
CA ASP A 227 6.73 29.00 32.85
C ASP A 227 7.86 28.29 33.62
N THR A 228 8.42 28.95 34.63
CA THR A 228 9.49 28.42 35.50
C THR A 228 9.05 27.24 36.37
N ALA A 229 7.76 26.99 36.50
CA ALA A 229 7.18 25.86 37.26
C ALA A 229 6.80 24.67 36.37
N ASP A 230 7.23 24.68 35.05
CA ASP A 230 6.87 23.71 34.03
C ASP A 230 5.33 23.65 33.74
N ILE A 231 4.58 24.71 34.09
CA ILE A 231 3.19 24.86 33.73
C ILE A 231 3.11 25.26 32.26
N GLU A 232 2.37 24.46 31.45
CA GLU A 232 2.20 24.70 30.03
C GLU A 232 0.97 25.60 29.81
N ASN A 233 1.17 26.70 29.10
CA ASN A 233 0.15 27.65 28.66
C ASN A 233 -0.09 27.50 27.18
N TYR A 234 -1.32 27.32 26.78
CA TYR A 234 -1.75 27.17 25.39
C TYR A 234 -2.56 28.38 24.97
N SER A 235 -2.29 28.88 23.77
CA SER A 235 -3.17 29.85 23.11
C SER A 235 -3.50 29.38 21.69
N VAL A 236 -4.68 29.72 21.23
CA VAL A 236 -5.15 29.52 19.87
C VAL A 236 -5.38 30.86 19.23
N SER A 237 -4.79 31.05 18.04
CA SER A 237 -4.95 32.26 17.27
C SER A 237 -5.41 31.93 15.85
N VAL A 238 -6.16 32.86 15.26
CA VAL A 238 -6.59 32.82 13.86
C VAL A 238 -5.96 33.98 13.13
N PHE A 239 -5.26 33.68 12.04
CA PHE A 239 -4.78 34.65 11.09
C PHE A 239 -5.80 34.74 9.95
N ASP A 240 -6.42 35.91 9.79
CA ASP A 240 -7.33 36.23 8.70
C ASP A 240 -6.52 36.77 7.51
N THR A 241 -6.59 36.09 6.38
CA THR A 241 -5.78 36.41 5.20
C THR A 241 -6.24 37.68 4.48
N GLY A 242 -7.54 38.03 4.62
CA GLY A 242 -8.10 39.25 4.00
C GLY A 242 -7.66 40.52 4.70
N SER A 243 -7.57 40.51 6.03
CA SER A 243 -7.10 41.68 6.82
C SER A 243 -5.61 41.61 7.17
N GLU A 244 -4.96 40.48 6.93
CA GLU A 244 -3.58 40.18 7.29
C GLU A 244 -3.29 40.34 8.80
N LYS A 245 -4.26 39.98 9.65
CA LYS A 245 -4.17 40.12 11.09
C LYS A 245 -4.39 38.83 11.82
N SER A 246 -3.66 38.64 12.90
CA SER A 246 -3.87 37.56 13.82
C SER A 246 -4.62 38.03 15.06
N SER A 247 -5.58 37.21 15.51
CA SER A 247 -6.36 37.43 16.74
C SER A 247 -6.29 36.20 17.64
N GLU A 248 -5.92 36.37 18.89
CA GLU A 248 -6.01 35.32 19.90
C GLU A 248 -7.49 35.12 20.27
N ILE A 249 -7.96 33.87 20.16
CA ILE A 249 -9.35 33.50 20.41
C ILE A 249 -9.50 32.66 21.67
N PHE A 250 -8.42 32.07 22.17
CA PHE A 250 -8.38 31.25 23.36
C PHE A 250 -7.01 31.28 24.03
N SER A 251 -6.98 31.24 25.36
CA SER A 251 -5.76 31.11 26.16
C SER A 251 -6.07 30.37 27.46
N GLY A 252 -5.20 29.44 27.90
CA GLY A 252 -5.39 28.71 29.16
C GLY A 252 -4.22 27.79 29.51
N GLU A 253 -4.09 27.54 30.84
CA GLU A 253 -3.12 26.61 31.39
C GLU A 253 -3.67 25.18 31.34
N GLY A 254 -2.94 24.24 30.69
CA GLY A 254 -3.43 22.86 30.59
C GLY A 254 -2.84 22.10 29.39
N LYS A 255 -3.73 21.42 28.63
CA LYS A 255 -3.41 20.67 27.42
C LYS A 255 -4.43 20.92 26.32
N LEU A 256 -3.94 21.15 25.11
CA LEU A 256 -4.76 21.34 23.92
C LEU A 256 -4.35 20.34 22.82
N LYS A 257 -5.34 19.79 22.12
CA LYS A 257 -5.13 18.85 21.00
C LYS A 257 -6.18 19.03 19.90
N ASN A 258 -5.93 18.38 18.75
CA ASN A 258 -6.89 18.14 17.68
C ASN A 258 -7.48 19.43 17.06
N LEU A 259 -6.63 20.43 16.73
CA LEU A 259 -7.07 21.63 16.04
C LEU A 259 -7.65 21.28 14.66
N THR A 260 -8.85 21.75 14.36
CA THR A 260 -9.47 21.68 13.03
C THR A 260 -10.11 23.03 12.68
N VAL A 261 -10.13 23.36 11.39
CA VAL A 261 -10.70 24.60 10.84
C VAL A 261 -11.73 24.23 9.79
N TYR A 262 -12.86 24.92 9.78
CA TYR A 262 -13.88 24.77 8.75
C TYR A 262 -13.36 25.33 7.40
N SER A 263 -13.91 24.86 6.26
CA SER A 263 -13.37 25.11 4.93
C SER A 263 -13.16 26.59 4.59
N ASP A 264 -14.11 27.45 4.99
CA ASP A 264 -14.07 28.89 4.75
C ASP A 264 -13.35 29.69 5.86
N GLY A 265 -12.85 29.02 6.91
CA GLY A 265 -12.17 29.67 8.03
C GLY A 265 -13.09 30.36 9.05
N SER A 266 -14.42 30.34 8.87
CA SER A 266 -15.38 31.01 9.76
C SER A 266 -15.55 30.31 11.12
N ALA A 267 -15.13 29.06 11.24
CA ALA A 267 -15.20 28.31 12.47
C ALA A 267 -13.95 27.42 12.67
N LEU A 268 -13.64 27.12 13.91
CA LEU A 268 -12.63 26.13 14.26
C LEU A 268 -12.99 25.40 15.56
N SER A 269 -12.40 24.24 15.74
CA SER A 269 -12.62 23.43 16.94
C SER A 269 -11.32 22.78 17.40
N PHE A 270 -11.24 22.55 18.69
CA PHE A 270 -10.16 21.82 19.37
C PHE A 270 -10.66 21.21 20.67
N ILE A 271 -9.89 20.32 21.27
CA ILE A 271 -10.16 19.84 22.61
C ILE A 271 -9.13 20.40 23.58
N TYR A 272 -9.61 20.77 24.78
CA TYR A 272 -8.76 21.35 25.80
C TYR A 272 -9.15 20.85 27.19
N THR A 273 -8.15 20.79 28.10
CA THR A 273 -8.35 20.50 29.51
C THR A 273 -7.39 21.33 30.36
N SER A 274 -7.89 21.87 31.46
CA SER A 274 -7.09 22.47 32.53
C SER A 274 -6.66 21.44 33.62
N ASP A 275 -7.07 20.18 33.45
CA ASP A 275 -6.75 19.11 34.38
C ASP A 275 -5.24 18.80 34.37
N THR A 276 -4.60 18.87 35.54
CA THR A 276 -3.18 18.59 35.74
C THR A 276 -2.90 17.15 36.16
N SER A 277 -3.96 16.33 36.38
CA SER A 277 -3.85 14.91 36.73
C SER A 277 -3.14 14.10 35.63
N GLU A 278 -2.71 12.90 35.94
CA GLU A 278 -2.09 12.00 34.93
C GLU A 278 -3.09 11.63 33.82
N ILE A 279 -4.32 11.35 34.21
CA ILE A 279 -5.45 11.06 33.29
C ILE A 279 -6.20 12.36 33.05
N LYS A 280 -6.30 12.73 31.78
CA LYS A 280 -6.89 13.99 31.37
C LYS A 280 -8.29 13.79 30.80
N ILE A 281 -9.24 14.58 31.30
CA ILE A 281 -10.59 14.70 30.73
C ILE A 281 -10.62 15.97 29.90
N TYR A 282 -11.04 15.88 28.68
CA TYR A 282 -11.07 16.99 27.73
C TYR A 282 -12.47 17.51 27.52
N ASP A 283 -12.58 18.81 27.30
CA ASP A 283 -13.77 19.48 26.77
C ASP A 283 -13.57 19.83 25.29
N LEU A 284 -14.64 19.79 24.52
CA LEU A 284 -14.70 20.22 23.15
C LEU A 284 -15.01 21.71 23.06
N TYR A 285 -14.14 22.45 22.42
CA TYR A 285 -14.29 23.88 22.17
C TYR A 285 -14.62 24.14 20.70
N LEU A 286 -15.51 25.12 20.50
CA LEU A 286 -15.87 25.65 19.19
C LEU A 286 -15.71 27.18 19.24
N TRP A 287 -14.99 27.71 18.27
CA TRP A 287 -15.01 29.12 17.92
C TRP A 287 -15.87 29.30 16.68
N ASN A 288 -16.82 30.25 16.69
CA ASN A 288 -17.85 30.47 15.67
C ASN A 288 -17.65 31.78 14.89
N GLY A 289 -16.45 32.33 14.89
CA GLY A 289 -16.13 33.62 14.31
C GLY A 289 -16.14 34.79 15.30
N ASP A 290 -16.97 34.71 16.36
CA ASP A 290 -17.10 35.76 17.37
C ASP A 290 -16.57 35.33 18.73
N GLU A 291 -17.01 34.20 19.26
CA GLU A 291 -16.65 33.71 20.58
C GLU A 291 -16.17 32.26 20.57
N CYS A 292 -15.30 31.92 21.51
CA CYS A 292 -14.82 30.57 21.75
C CYS A 292 -15.50 30.00 23.01
N MET A 293 -16.26 28.90 22.84
CA MET A 293 -17.07 28.33 23.91
C MET A 293 -16.88 26.82 24.04
N VAL A 294 -17.14 26.29 25.24
CA VAL A 294 -17.25 24.85 25.46
C VAL A 294 -18.60 24.37 24.93
N VAL A 295 -18.57 23.37 24.04
CA VAL A 295 -19.77 22.82 23.41
C VAL A 295 -20.07 21.38 23.83
N ALA A 296 -19.07 20.64 24.32
CA ALA A 296 -19.26 19.33 24.92
C ALA A 296 -18.17 19.04 25.95
N GLY A 297 -18.50 18.29 27.00
CA GLY A 297 -17.57 17.87 28.03
C GLY A 297 -18.21 16.79 28.90
N GLU A 298 -17.59 16.50 30.04
CA GLU A 298 -18.13 15.56 31.00
C GLU A 298 -19.51 16.00 31.49
N GLY A 299 -20.50 15.08 31.43
CA GLY A 299 -21.87 15.35 31.89
C GLY A 299 -22.72 16.18 30.91
N THR A 300 -22.22 16.51 29.73
CA THR A 300 -23.03 17.15 28.69
C THR A 300 -24.16 16.21 28.26
N ALA A 301 -25.38 16.74 28.20
CA ALA A 301 -26.55 15.99 27.74
C ALA A 301 -26.30 15.46 26.31
N GLY A 302 -26.57 14.18 26.08
CA GLY A 302 -26.25 13.48 24.81
C GLY A 302 -24.97 12.67 24.83
N ILE A 303 -24.08 12.86 25.82
CA ILE A 303 -22.93 11.97 26.08
C ILE A 303 -23.35 10.93 27.11
N PRO A 304 -23.06 9.61 26.91
CA PRO A 304 -23.40 8.58 27.90
C PRO A 304 -22.76 8.84 29.27
N GLU A 305 -23.44 8.42 30.36
CA GLU A 305 -22.91 8.52 31.71
C GLU A 305 -21.59 7.75 31.82
N GLY A 306 -20.58 8.36 32.42
CA GLY A 306 -19.24 7.78 32.54
C GLY A 306 -18.34 7.97 31.32
N TRP A 307 -18.83 8.61 30.27
CA TRP A 307 -18.04 8.93 29.07
C TRP A 307 -17.60 10.40 29.04
N SER A 308 -16.63 10.70 28.21
CA SER A 308 -16.14 12.05 27.98
C SER A 308 -15.66 12.22 26.54
N VAL A 309 -15.34 13.45 26.16
CA VAL A 309 -14.67 13.74 24.88
C VAL A 309 -13.30 13.05 24.86
N SER A 310 -13.02 12.31 23.80
CA SER A 310 -11.80 11.52 23.67
C SER A 310 -10.69 12.27 22.92
N GLU A 311 -9.48 12.27 23.47
CA GLU A 311 -8.29 12.79 22.79
C GLU A 311 -7.88 12.01 21.54
N ASN A 312 -8.37 10.79 21.38
CA ASN A 312 -8.13 9.92 20.25
C ASN A 312 -9.17 10.09 19.11
N GLY A 313 -10.24 10.85 19.40
CA GLY A 313 -11.30 11.17 18.42
C GLY A 313 -10.83 12.22 17.41
N ARG A 314 -11.22 12.04 16.15
CA ARG A 314 -11.01 13.04 15.11
C ARG A 314 -12.12 14.10 15.18
N LEU A 315 -11.74 15.35 14.96
CA LEU A 315 -12.70 16.44 14.78
C LEU A 315 -12.91 16.71 13.29
N SER A 316 -14.15 16.92 12.86
CA SER A 316 -14.47 17.35 11.50
C SER A 316 -15.82 18.05 11.45
N PHE A 317 -15.92 19.09 10.61
CA PHE A 317 -17.19 19.73 10.31
C PHE A 317 -17.93 18.97 9.20
N SER A 318 -19.28 19.15 9.16
CA SER A 318 -20.06 18.81 7.97
C SER A 318 -19.75 19.77 6.82
N ASP A 319 -20.23 19.45 5.62
CA ASP A 319 -19.97 20.27 4.42
C ASP A 319 -20.61 21.66 4.55
N SER A 320 -21.78 21.78 5.21
CA SER A 320 -22.46 23.06 5.52
C SER A 320 -21.86 23.82 6.72
N GLY A 321 -21.02 23.21 7.52
CA GLY A 321 -20.54 23.78 8.78
C GLY A 321 -21.55 23.74 9.94
N GLU A 322 -22.77 23.21 9.75
CA GLU A 322 -23.82 23.16 10.77
C GLU A 322 -23.62 22.06 11.83
N ARG A 323 -22.70 21.13 11.60
CA ARG A 323 -22.42 19.99 12.47
C ARG A 323 -20.93 19.87 12.72
N LEU A 324 -20.57 19.56 13.96
CA LEU A 324 -19.19 19.22 14.35
C LEU A 324 -19.17 17.78 14.87
N PHE A 325 -18.46 16.91 14.16
CA PHE A 325 -18.25 15.52 14.55
C PHE A 325 -17.04 15.39 15.44
N PHE A 326 -17.15 14.54 16.47
CA PHE A 326 -16.06 14.31 17.43
C PHE A 326 -16.17 12.90 18.01
N GLY A 327 -15.10 12.45 18.67
CA GLY A 327 -15.09 11.15 19.33
C GLY A 327 -15.33 11.27 20.83
N THR A 328 -16.12 10.32 21.37
CA THR A 328 -16.31 10.10 22.79
C THR A 328 -15.73 8.74 23.19
N ALA A 329 -15.43 8.52 24.44
CA ALA A 329 -15.02 7.23 24.99
C ALA A 329 -15.38 7.16 26.47
N GLU A 330 -15.39 5.94 27.04
CA GLU A 330 -15.38 5.77 28.48
C GLU A 330 -14.21 6.55 29.10
N LYS A 331 -14.46 7.15 30.27
CA LYS A 331 -13.41 7.84 30.99
C LYS A 331 -12.25 6.88 31.27
N PRO A 332 -11.02 7.29 30.95
CA PRO A 332 -9.87 6.48 31.32
C PRO A 332 -9.85 6.23 32.84
N VAL A 333 -9.58 4.99 33.22
CA VAL A 333 -9.45 4.62 34.63
C VAL A 333 -7.97 4.66 35.02
N GLU A 334 -7.67 5.23 36.17
CA GLU A 334 -6.32 5.27 36.69
C GLU A 334 -5.80 3.84 36.93
N GLU A 335 -4.68 3.49 36.32
CA GLU A 335 -4.07 2.19 36.57
C GLU A 335 -3.64 2.14 38.08
N PRO A 336 -3.90 1.05 38.81
CA PRO A 336 -3.45 0.92 40.15
C PRO A 336 -1.93 1.15 40.25
N GLU A 337 -1.50 1.88 41.30
CA GLU A 337 -0.07 2.09 41.53
C GLU A 337 0.67 0.74 41.62
N ASP A 338 1.65 0.57 40.76
CA ASP A 338 2.43 -0.67 40.70
C ASP A 338 3.45 -0.74 41.84
N THR A 339 3.02 -1.31 42.95
CA THR A 339 3.83 -1.45 44.17
C THR A 339 4.61 -2.75 44.23
N LEU A 340 4.44 -3.67 43.26
CA LEU A 340 5.08 -4.99 43.26
C LEU A 340 6.46 -4.96 42.60
N LEU A 341 7.42 -5.67 43.19
CA LEU A 341 8.69 -5.94 42.53
C LEU A 341 8.50 -6.86 41.31
N ALA A 342 9.45 -6.82 40.39
CA ALA A 342 9.37 -7.64 39.16
C ALA A 342 9.22 -9.15 39.45
N GLU A 343 9.87 -9.63 40.50
CA GLU A 343 9.76 -11.02 40.97
C GLU A 343 8.46 -11.35 41.70
N GLU A 344 7.67 -10.36 42.07
CA GLU A 344 6.35 -10.56 42.73
C GLU A 344 5.21 -10.57 41.72
N LYS A 345 5.49 -10.23 40.44
CA LYS A 345 4.50 -10.16 39.39
C LYS A 345 4.41 -11.49 38.64
N TYR A 346 3.20 -12.00 38.46
CA TYR A 346 2.96 -13.07 37.52
C TYR A 346 2.63 -12.49 36.12
N SER A 347 2.95 -13.25 35.08
CA SER A 347 2.60 -12.90 33.72
C SER A 347 2.02 -14.13 33.04
N VAL A 348 0.72 -14.08 32.73
CA VAL A 348 -0.02 -15.19 32.10
C VAL A 348 -1.06 -14.68 31.12
N ASP A 349 -1.13 -15.33 29.95
CA ASP A 349 -2.23 -15.15 29.02
C ASP A 349 -3.25 -16.26 29.25
N VAL A 350 -4.48 -15.93 29.57
CA VAL A 350 -5.55 -16.92 29.75
C VAL A 350 -6.33 -17.05 28.45
N TRP A 351 -6.22 -18.21 27.82
CA TRP A 351 -6.96 -18.53 26.60
C TRP A 351 -8.28 -19.18 26.97
N SER A 352 -9.40 -18.58 26.52
CA SER A 352 -10.72 -19.14 26.73
C SER A 352 -11.38 -19.48 25.39
N TRP A 353 -12.10 -20.61 25.36
CA TRP A 353 -12.87 -21.00 24.19
C TRP A 353 -14.10 -20.07 23.93
N HIS A 354 -14.46 -19.27 24.91
CA HIS A 354 -15.51 -18.24 24.79
C HIS A 354 -15.01 -16.94 24.17
N ASP A 355 -13.69 -16.70 24.20
CA ASP A 355 -13.13 -15.43 23.72
C ASP A 355 -13.55 -15.17 22.27
N PRO A 356 -14.05 -13.96 21.94
CA PRO A 356 -14.39 -13.62 20.57
C PRO A 356 -13.15 -13.48 19.67
N LEU A 357 -11.99 -13.23 20.27
CA LEU A 357 -10.70 -13.12 19.60
C LEU A 357 -9.66 -13.93 20.38
N LEU A 358 -8.78 -14.63 19.65
CA LEU A 358 -7.63 -15.31 20.27
C LEU A 358 -6.68 -14.33 20.96
N GLN A 359 -5.98 -14.78 22.01
CA GLN A 359 -5.03 -13.94 22.75
C GLN A 359 -3.99 -13.22 21.87
N PRO A 360 -3.40 -13.83 20.82
CA PRO A 360 -2.53 -13.10 19.90
C PRO A 360 -3.24 -11.96 19.15
N GLN A 361 -4.52 -12.13 18.79
CA GLN A 361 -5.30 -11.05 18.16
C GLN A 361 -5.55 -9.92 19.15
N GLN A 362 -5.90 -10.25 20.39
CA GLN A 362 -6.11 -9.26 21.47
C GLN A 362 -4.82 -8.46 21.71
N LYS A 363 -3.65 -9.12 21.75
CA LYS A 363 -2.35 -8.43 21.91
C LYS A 363 -2.06 -7.43 20.80
N ILE A 364 -2.30 -7.83 19.54
CA ILE A 364 -2.10 -6.94 18.39
C ILE A 364 -3.05 -5.75 18.44
N ARG A 365 -4.30 -5.98 18.87
CA ARG A 365 -5.34 -4.94 18.91
C ARG A 365 -5.31 -4.11 20.20
N LYS A 366 -4.52 -4.47 21.19
CA LYS A 366 -4.52 -3.81 22.51
C LYS A 366 -4.50 -2.29 22.39
N GLN A 367 -3.56 -1.72 21.65
CA GLN A 367 -3.43 -0.27 21.50
C GLN A 367 -4.63 0.37 20.77
N SER A 368 -5.13 -0.25 19.71
CA SER A 368 -6.28 0.27 18.97
C SER A 368 -7.57 0.19 19.78
N GLU A 369 -7.74 -0.87 20.59
CA GLU A 369 -8.88 -0.97 21.51
C GLU A 369 -8.77 0.02 22.68
N SER A 370 -7.57 0.25 23.21
CA SER A 370 -7.37 1.28 24.26
C SER A 370 -7.60 2.70 23.74
N ASN A 371 -7.36 2.95 22.46
CA ASN A 371 -7.60 4.25 21.81
C ASN A 371 -8.96 4.32 21.12
N ARG A 372 -9.85 3.36 21.34
CA ARG A 372 -11.17 3.33 20.71
C ARG A 372 -11.98 4.56 21.07
N THR A 373 -12.61 5.13 20.05
CA THR A 373 -13.55 6.23 20.19
C THR A 373 -14.87 5.89 19.49
N TYR A 374 -15.90 6.57 19.91
CA TYR A 374 -17.24 6.42 19.38
C TYR A 374 -17.72 7.78 18.90
N GLU A 375 -18.17 7.83 17.67
CA GLU A 375 -18.58 9.05 16.98
C GLU A 375 -19.79 9.67 17.65
N ALA A 376 -19.73 10.98 17.87
CA ALA A 376 -20.82 11.85 18.31
C ALA A 376 -20.87 13.10 17.43
N VAL A 377 -21.98 13.78 17.43
CA VAL A 377 -22.20 15.03 16.70
C VAL A 377 -22.68 16.13 17.63
N TYR A 378 -22.14 17.33 17.45
CA TYR A 378 -22.66 18.57 18.02
C TYR A 378 -23.39 19.35 16.92
N HIS A 379 -24.69 19.59 17.10
CA HIS A 379 -25.51 20.41 16.23
C HIS A 379 -25.31 21.88 16.62
N ILE A 380 -24.62 22.63 15.76
CA ILE A 380 -24.14 23.98 16.10
C ILE A 380 -25.27 24.95 16.33
N SER A 381 -26.26 24.99 15.45
CA SER A 381 -27.42 25.89 15.58
C SER A 381 -28.38 25.54 16.73
N GLU A 382 -28.43 24.26 17.13
CA GLU A 382 -29.31 23.76 18.20
C GLU A 382 -28.63 23.72 19.57
N GLY A 383 -27.31 23.74 19.61
CA GLY A 383 -26.50 23.70 20.83
C GLY A 383 -26.61 22.38 21.58
N ARG A 384 -26.76 21.24 20.89
CA ARG A 384 -26.95 19.92 21.53
C ARG A 384 -26.02 18.85 20.93
N VAL A 385 -25.68 17.89 21.76
CA VAL A 385 -24.90 16.70 21.39
C VAL A 385 -25.81 15.51 21.16
N VAL A 386 -25.46 14.67 20.16
CA VAL A 386 -26.06 13.37 19.92
C VAL A 386 -24.98 12.31 19.79
N GLN A 387 -25.09 11.23 20.57
CA GLN A 387 -24.20 10.07 20.44
C GLN A 387 -24.65 9.19 19.29
N LEU A 388 -23.75 8.90 18.34
CA LEU A 388 -24.03 8.12 17.14
C LEU A 388 -23.53 6.68 17.27
N ALA A 389 -22.25 6.48 17.56
CA ALA A 389 -21.69 5.16 17.83
C ALA A 389 -21.71 4.84 19.32
N ARG A 390 -21.76 3.55 19.67
CA ARG A 390 -21.81 3.05 21.04
C ARG A 390 -21.23 1.64 21.11
N GLU A 391 -21.09 1.05 22.27
CA GLU A 391 -20.42 -0.24 22.46
C GLU A 391 -20.98 -1.38 21.60
N ASP A 392 -22.28 -1.48 21.44
CA ASP A 392 -22.96 -2.49 20.60
C ASP A 392 -22.91 -2.17 19.10
N ILE A 393 -22.79 -0.90 18.74
CA ILE A 393 -22.60 -0.39 17.37
C ILE A 393 -21.32 0.47 17.36
N PRO A 394 -20.13 -0.16 17.34
CA PRO A 394 -18.88 0.53 17.64
C PRO A 394 -18.32 1.42 16.53
N SER A 395 -18.97 1.49 15.39
CA SER A 395 -18.55 2.33 14.27
C SER A 395 -19.74 3.01 13.63
N ALA A 396 -19.65 4.32 13.44
CA ALA A 396 -20.56 5.09 12.60
C ALA A 396 -19.80 5.56 11.35
N ARG A 397 -20.34 5.28 10.18
CA ARG A 397 -19.76 5.66 8.88
C ARG A 397 -20.65 6.72 8.23
N PHE A 398 -20.05 7.84 7.90
CA PHE A 398 -20.71 8.91 7.16
C PHE A 398 -20.77 8.59 5.67
N PHE A 399 -21.80 9.09 5.00
CA PHE A 399 -21.91 9.09 3.55
C PHE A 399 -21.02 10.20 2.95
N MET A 400 -20.96 10.25 1.63
CA MET A 400 -20.24 11.32 0.93
C MET A 400 -20.87 12.68 1.23
N GLU A 401 -22.20 12.73 1.39
CA GLU A 401 -22.93 13.91 1.84
C GLU A 401 -23.01 13.92 3.37
N LYS A 402 -22.12 14.67 4.01
CA LYS A 402 -22.04 14.74 5.48
C LYS A 402 -23.16 15.53 6.14
N ASP A 403 -23.97 16.26 5.35
CA ASP A 403 -25.15 17.00 5.83
C ASP A 403 -26.43 16.16 5.83
N GLY A 404 -26.37 14.90 5.40
CA GLY A 404 -27.49 13.97 5.47
C GLY A 404 -27.95 13.73 6.91
N ASP A 405 -29.25 13.34 7.06
CA ASP A 405 -29.84 13.10 8.39
C ASP A 405 -29.60 11.71 8.94
N ILE A 406 -28.82 10.90 8.24
CA ILE A 406 -28.55 9.52 8.61
C ILE A 406 -27.05 9.19 8.48
N VAL A 407 -26.60 8.24 9.30
CA VAL A 407 -25.28 7.61 9.20
C VAL A 407 -25.43 6.09 9.33
N ILE A 408 -24.47 5.33 8.85
CA ILE A 408 -24.47 3.87 8.95
C ILE A 408 -23.69 3.41 10.17
N GLY A 409 -24.42 2.76 11.08
CA GLY A 409 -23.83 2.01 12.18
C GLY A 409 -23.36 0.63 11.69
N ILE A 410 -22.18 0.19 12.12
CA ILE A 410 -21.63 -1.12 11.73
C ILE A 410 -21.17 -1.86 12.97
N SER A 411 -21.64 -3.11 13.13
CA SER A 411 -21.22 -4.01 14.20
C SER A 411 -20.82 -5.38 13.65
N SER A 412 -19.59 -5.79 13.90
CA SER A 412 -19.11 -7.15 13.60
C SER A 412 -18.88 -7.97 14.87
N LEU A 413 -19.35 -7.51 16.01
CA LEU A 413 -19.04 -8.07 17.33
C LEU A 413 -19.46 -9.52 17.44
N GLU A 414 -20.65 -9.87 16.99
CA GLU A 414 -21.21 -11.21 17.05
C GLU A 414 -20.42 -12.23 16.21
N TYR A 415 -19.84 -11.78 15.09
CA TYR A 415 -19.16 -12.65 14.12
C TYR A 415 -17.64 -12.74 14.32
N ARG A 416 -17.08 -12.11 15.35
CA ARG A 416 -15.63 -12.03 15.57
C ARG A 416 -14.99 -13.41 15.75
N LYS A 417 -15.65 -14.32 16.45
CA LYS A 417 -15.16 -15.68 16.69
C LYS A 417 -15.07 -16.49 15.40
N GLU A 418 -16.11 -16.41 14.56
CA GLU A 418 -16.20 -17.11 13.29
C GLU A 418 -15.08 -16.69 12.31
N SER A 419 -14.57 -15.47 12.42
CA SER A 419 -13.48 -14.96 11.59
C SER A 419 -12.19 -15.79 11.63
N SER A 420 -12.06 -16.70 12.61
CA SER A 420 -10.93 -17.65 12.72
C SER A 420 -10.99 -18.76 11.67
N TRP A 421 -12.17 -19.11 11.18
CA TRP A 421 -12.39 -20.21 10.22
C TRP A 421 -13.26 -19.82 9.02
N ASP A 422 -14.05 -18.72 9.09
CA ASP A 422 -14.82 -18.20 7.99
C ASP A 422 -14.06 -17.08 7.25
N ALA A 423 -13.96 -17.20 5.93
CA ALA A 423 -13.33 -16.21 5.08
C ALA A 423 -14.19 -14.96 4.87
N ASN A 424 -15.51 -15.09 5.07
CA ASN A 424 -16.42 -13.97 5.02
C ASN A 424 -16.28 -13.11 6.27
N ARG A 425 -16.36 -11.82 6.08
CA ARG A 425 -16.37 -10.83 7.16
C ARG A 425 -17.77 -10.31 7.27
N TYR A 426 -18.52 -10.86 8.22
CA TYR A 426 -19.89 -10.46 8.46
C TYR A 426 -19.98 -9.26 9.40
N ALA A 427 -20.97 -8.42 9.16
CA ALA A 427 -21.37 -7.33 10.05
C ALA A 427 -22.87 -7.09 9.94
N ASP A 428 -23.44 -6.55 11.01
CA ASP A 428 -24.74 -5.97 11.03
C ASP A 428 -24.65 -4.50 10.67
N TYR A 429 -25.61 -4.02 9.89
CA TYR A 429 -25.69 -2.63 9.46
C TYR A 429 -26.94 -2.00 10.03
N TYR A 430 -26.74 -0.84 10.61
CA TYR A 430 -27.78 -0.04 11.26
C TYR A 430 -27.91 1.30 10.55
N LEU A 431 -29.14 1.78 10.44
CA LEU A 431 -29.42 3.16 10.10
C LEU A 431 -29.48 3.94 11.41
N ILE A 432 -28.68 4.98 11.56
CA ILE A 432 -28.66 5.85 12.74
C ILE A 432 -29.16 7.23 12.31
N ASP A 433 -30.19 7.71 12.94
CA ASP A 433 -30.69 9.08 12.79
C ASP A 433 -29.74 10.04 13.50
N ILE A 434 -29.17 10.98 12.77
CA ILE A 434 -28.13 11.89 13.27
C ILE A 434 -28.67 12.90 14.27
N ASN A 435 -29.99 13.14 14.23
CA ASN A 435 -30.67 14.12 15.08
C ASN A 435 -31.07 13.51 16.44
N SER A 436 -31.38 12.23 16.52
CA SER A 436 -31.81 11.55 17.75
C SER A 436 -30.82 10.53 18.30
N GLY A 437 -29.94 10.00 17.48
CA GLY A 437 -29.07 8.85 17.81
C GLY A 437 -29.82 7.51 17.82
N GLU A 438 -31.10 7.48 17.49
CA GLU A 438 -31.87 6.25 17.37
C GLU A 438 -31.35 5.41 16.22
N SER A 439 -31.27 4.09 16.41
CA SER A 439 -30.73 3.16 15.42
C SER A 439 -31.72 2.07 15.09
N GLU A 440 -31.79 1.71 13.82
CA GLU A 440 -32.60 0.62 13.27
C GLU A 440 -31.71 -0.38 12.54
N LEU A 441 -31.84 -1.69 12.85
CA LEU A 441 -31.13 -2.74 12.11
C LEU A 441 -31.71 -2.84 10.69
N ILE A 442 -30.86 -2.59 9.68
CA ILE A 442 -31.29 -2.63 8.28
C ILE A 442 -30.79 -3.85 7.53
N LEU A 443 -29.68 -4.45 7.97
CA LEU A 443 -29.14 -5.66 7.34
C LEU A 443 -28.36 -6.47 8.39
N GLU A 444 -28.78 -7.70 8.60
CA GLU A 444 -28.18 -8.64 9.55
C GLU A 444 -27.21 -9.58 8.83
N LYS A 445 -26.09 -9.89 9.45
CA LYS A 445 -25.06 -10.85 8.96
C LYS A 445 -24.70 -10.64 7.47
N ALA A 446 -24.51 -9.39 7.09
CA ALA A 446 -24.15 -9.07 5.72
C ALA A 446 -22.65 -9.31 5.47
N PRO A 447 -22.27 -9.83 4.28
CA PRO A 447 -20.87 -9.83 3.86
C PRO A 447 -20.35 -8.41 3.64
N SER A 448 -19.05 -8.26 3.49
CA SER A 448 -18.40 -6.94 3.32
C SER A 448 -18.76 -6.20 2.02
N SER A 449 -19.54 -6.82 1.11
CA SER A 449 -19.95 -6.22 -0.17
C SER A 449 -21.31 -5.51 0.00
N VAL A 450 -21.30 -4.37 0.71
CA VAL A 450 -22.43 -3.47 0.88
C VAL A 450 -21.97 -2.08 0.45
N GLU A 451 -22.72 -1.46 -0.45
CA GLU A 451 -22.45 -0.12 -0.97
C GLU A 451 -23.69 0.76 -0.76
N PHE A 452 -23.46 2.04 -0.48
CA PHE A 452 -24.52 3.01 -0.27
C PHE A 452 -24.43 4.11 -1.32
N SER A 453 -25.56 4.71 -1.64
CA SER A 453 -25.57 5.93 -2.44
C SER A 453 -24.90 7.08 -1.70
N PRO A 454 -24.45 8.13 -2.41
CA PRO A 454 -23.84 9.31 -1.79
C PRO A 454 -24.67 9.98 -0.72
N SER A 455 -26.00 10.05 -0.92
CA SER A 455 -26.96 10.57 0.09
C SER A 455 -27.22 9.57 1.23
N GLY A 456 -26.94 8.28 1.01
CA GLY A 456 -27.29 7.20 1.93
C GLY A 456 -28.75 6.73 1.85
N GLU A 457 -29.54 7.25 0.92
CA GLU A 457 -30.95 6.86 0.79
C GLU A 457 -31.15 5.48 0.17
N LYS A 458 -30.17 5.03 -0.64
CA LYS A 458 -30.20 3.73 -1.32
C LYS A 458 -29.01 2.87 -0.87
N MET A 459 -29.20 1.56 -0.88
CA MET A 459 -28.15 0.59 -0.59
C MET A 459 -28.15 -0.55 -1.60
N LEU A 460 -26.94 -1.02 -1.92
CA LEU A 460 -26.68 -2.25 -2.67
C LEU A 460 -25.98 -3.25 -1.77
N PHE A 461 -26.35 -4.51 -1.87
CA PHE A 461 -25.66 -5.57 -1.15
C PHE A 461 -25.59 -6.87 -1.96
N TRP A 462 -24.49 -7.57 -1.81
CA TRP A 462 -24.30 -8.89 -2.41
C TRP A 462 -24.99 -9.97 -1.56
N CYS A 463 -25.91 -10.70 -2.14
CA CYS A 463 -26.54 -11.86 -1.52
C CYS A 463 -25.77 -13.12 -1.88
N ILE A 464 -25.16 -13.76 -0.89
CA ILE A 464 -24.33 -14.97 -1.08
C ILE A 464 -25.20 -16.13 -1.59
N GLU A 465 -26.38 -16.32 -1.05
CA GLU A 465 -27.27 -17.43 -1.37
C GLU A 465 -27.75 -17.41 -2.82
N SER A 466 -28.18 -16.22 -3.29
CA SER A 466 -28.65 -16.05 -4.67
C SER A 466 -27.53 -15.74 -5.67
N LYS A 467 -26.32 -15.41 -5.18
CA LYS A 467 -25.18 -14.96 -5.97
C LYS A 467 -25.57 -13.77 -6.88
N SER A 468 -26.31 -12.83 -6.31
CA SER A 468 -26.83 -11.67 -7.01
C SER A 468 -26.68 -10.38 -6.22
N TRP A 469 -26.60 -9.26 -6.92
CA TRP A 469 -26.71 -7.94 -6.33
C TRP A 469 -28.16 -7.58 -6.08
N LYS A 470 -28.44 -7.11 -4.90
CA LYS A 470 -29.75 -6.61 -4.47
C LYS A 470 -29.67 -5.15 -4.09
N ALA A 471 -30.76 -4.45 -4.30
CA ALA A 471 -30.93 -3.05 -3.95
C ALA A 471 -32.20 -2.82 -3.12
N ARG A 472 -32.18 -1.78 -2.29
CA ARG A 472 -33.36 -1.27 -1.58
C ARG A 472 -33.10 0.15 -1.05
N ASP A 473 -34.17 0.82 -0.65
CA ASP A 473 -34.07 2.03 0.16
C ASP A 473 -33.52 1.70 1.55
N THR A 474 -32.66 2.55 2.10
CA THR A 474 -32.09 2.33 3.43
C THR A 474 -33.14 2.41 4.54
N LYS A 475 -34.14 3.29 4.40
CA LYS A 475 -35.26 3.43 5.33
C LYS A 475 -36.32 2.33 5.23
N GLY A 476 -36.04 1.25 4.54
CA GLY A 476 -36.93 0.10 4.33
C GLY A 476 -37.53 0.08 2.93
N GLY A 477 -38.44 -0.85 2.69
CA GLY A 477 -39.09 -1.00 1.39
C GLY A 477 -38.79 -2.31 0.70
N LYS A 478 -39.15 -2.39 -0.59
CA LYS A 478 -38.98 -3.58 -1.41
C LYS A 478 -37.50 -3.85 -1.69
N VAL A 479 -37.08 -5.08 -1.47
CA VAL A 479 -35.79 -5.54 -1.97
C VAL A 479 -35.93 -5.93 -3.44
N THR A 480 -35.13 -5.29 -4.29
CA THR A 480 -35.07 -5.56 -5.72
C THR A 480 -33.86 -6.42 -6.01
N ASP A 481 -34.01 -7.55 -6.67
CA ASP A 481 -32.90 -8.35 -7.16
C ASP A 481 -32.48 -7.82 -8.53
N LEU A 482 -31.29 -7.27 -8.63
CA LEU A 482 -30.83 -6.58 -9.84
C LEU A 482 -30.26 -7.54 -10.88
N THR A 483 -29.54 -8.57 -10.45
CA THR A 483 -28.75 -9.40 -11.36
C THR A 483 -29.25 -10.83 -11.49
N ALA A 484 -30.29 -11.21 -10.75
CA ALA A 484 -30.88 -12.54 -10.88
C ALA A 484 -31.55 -12.74 -12.25
N GLY A 485 -31.41 -13.94 -12.81
CA GLY A 485 -32.06 -14.32 -14.07
C GLY A 485 -31.36 -13.82 -15.34
N LEU A 486 -30.23 -13.14 -15.24
CA LEU A 486 -29.36 -12.83 -16.37
C LEU A 486 -28.43 -13.99 -16.69
N ASP A 487 -28.15 -14.22 -18.00
CA ASP A 487 -27.29 -15.31 -18.46
C ASP A 487 -25.78 -15.03 -18.31
N VAL A 488 -25.42 -14.17 -17.35
CA VAL A 488 -24.04 -13.81 -17.01
C VAL A 488 -23.82 -13.88 -15.50
N MET A 489 -22.59 -14.17 -15.09
CA MET A 489 -22.21 -14.19 -13.68
C MET A 489 -21.63 -12.84 -13.27
N PHE A 490 -22.13 -12.28 -12.17
CA PHE A 490 -21.61 -11.05 -11.59
C PHE A 490 -20.58 -11.30 -10.48
N HIS A 491 -20.13 -12.53 -10.34
CA HIS A 491 -19.08 -12.97 -9.43
C HIS A 491 -17.92 -13.62 -10.19
N ASN A 492 -16.80 -13.80 -9.51
CA ASN A 492 -15.58 -14.35 -10.12
C ASN A 492 -15.83 -15.71 -10.79
N GLU A 493 -15.84 -15.72 -12.12
CA GLU A 493 -16.02 -16.92 -12.96
C GLU A 493 -14.83 -17.89 -12.89
N LEU A 494 -13.65 -17.41 -12.47
CA LEU A 494 -12.44 -18.21 -12.30
C LEU A 494 -12.20 -18.62 -10.85
N HIS A 495 -13.25 -18.57 -10.02
CA HIS A 495 -13.15 -18.92 -8.62
C HIS A 495 -12.86 -20.42 -8.44
N ASP A 496 -11.78 -20.73 -7.72
CA ASP A 496 -11.27 -22.07 -7.50
C ASP A 496 -10.96 -22.35 -6.01
N SER A 497 -11.62 -21.62 -5.12
CA SER A 497 -11.50 -21.75 -3.67
C SER A 497 -12.80 -22.33 -3.07
N PRO A 498 -12.76 -22.97 -1.88
CA PRO A 498 -13.95 -23.53 -1.26
C PRO A 498 -14.97 -22.50 -0.76
N SER A 499 -14.55 -21.26 -0.52
CA SER A 499 -15.48 -20.18 -0.15
C SER A 499 -16.42 -19.82 -1.30
N GLU A 500 -17.51 -19.12 -1.00
CA GLU A 500 -18.34 -18.57 -2.05
C GLU A 500 -17.61 -17.52 -2.89
N PRO A 501 -17.88 -17.46 -4.20
CA PRO A 501 -17.20 -16.52 -5.07
C PRO A 501 -17.60 -15.06 -4.76
N ARG A 502 -16.63 -14.17 -4.80
CA ARG A 502 -16.85 -12.74 -4.57
C ARG A 502 -17.38 -12.08 -5.84
N PRO A 503 -18.27 -11.06 -5.71
CA PRO A 503 -18.72 -10.29 -6.86
C PRO A 503 -17.56 -9.50 -7.49
N TYR A 504 -17.70 -9.16 -8.77
CA TYR A 504 -16.76 -8.27 -9.46
C TYR A 504 -16.85 -6.81 -8.98
N GLY A 505 -17.93 -6.46 -8.29
CA GLY A 505 -18.14 -5.14 -7.70
C GLY A 505 -19.00 -4.21 -8.54
N VAL A 506 -19.08 -2.97 -8.07
CA VAL A 506 -19.86 -1.88 -8.66
C VAL A 506 -18.97 -0.67 -8.90
N VAL A 507 -19.40 0.24 -9.75
CA VAL A 507 -18.81 1.59 -9.84
C VAL A 507 -19.28 2.40 -8.64
N ARG A 508 -18.36 3.04 -7.93
CA ARG A 508 -18.66 3.76 -6.67
C ARG A 508 -19.49 5.01 -6.89
N GLN A 509 -19.28 5.69 -8.01
CA GLN A 509 -20.09 6.84 -8.39
C GLN A 509 -21.44 6.34 -8.90
N TRP A 510 -22.51 6.80 -8.29
CA TRP A 510 -23.86 6.54 -8.73
C TRP A 510 -24.26 7.50 -9.87
N LEU A 511 -25.32 7.19 -10.60
CA LEU A 511 -25.85 8.16 -11.54
C LEU A 511 -26.60 9.25 -10.78
N GLU A 512 -26.58 10.46 -11.33
CA GLU A 512 -27.32 11.61 -10.78
C GLU A 512 -28.80 11.23 -10.56
N GLY A 513 -29.34 11.54 -9.38
CA GLY A 513 -30.67 11.14 -8.94
C GLY A 513 -30.74 9.79 -8.22
N GLU A 514 -29.62 9.05 -8.13
CA GLU A 514 -29.49 7.76 -7.43
C GLU A 514 -30.44 6.65 -7.84
N ASP A 515 -31.07 6.79 -9.01
CA ASP A 515 -31.99 5.79 -9.55
C ASP A 515 -31.30 4.66 -10.31
N GLU A 516 -30.05 4.86 -10.72
CA GLU A 516 -29.29 3.93 -11.55
C GLU A 516 -27.85 3.74 -11.03
N VAL A 517 -27.34 2.51 -11.19
CA VAL A 517 -25.97 2.10 -10.78
C VAL A 517 -25.28 1.30 -11.87
N LEU A 518 -23.94 1.30 -11.84
CA LEU A 518 -23.14 0.50 -12.75
C LEU A 518 -22.53 -0.69 -12.01
N ILE A 519 -22.77 -1.90 -12.51
CA ILE A 519 -22.27 -3.17 -11.95
C ILE A 519 -21.41 -3.90 -12.98
N TYR A 520 -20.33 -4.52 -12.53
CA TYR A 520 -19.42 -5.28 -13.38
C TYR A 520 -19.83 -6.76 -13.45
N ASP A 521 -19.84 -7.33 -14.67
CA ASP A 521 -19.54 -8.74 -14.84
C ASP A 521 -18.02 -8.93 -15.06
N ARG A 522 -17.58 -10.10 -15.49
CA ARG A 522 -16.16 -10.38 -15.74
C ARG A 522 -15.55 -9.40 -16.77
N TYR A 523 -16.28 -9.14 -17.84
CA TYR A 523 -15.79 -8.39 -19.00
C TYR A 523 -16.46 -7.03 -19.17
N ASP A 524 -17.76 -6.98 -18.93
CA ASP A 524 -18.61 -5.88 -19.33
C ASP A 524 -19.15 -5.06 -18.14
N ILE A 525 -19.75 -3.91 -18.45
CA ILE A 525 -20.36 -2.99 -17.48
C ILE A 525 -21.84 -2.88 -17.79
N TRP A 526 -22.65 -3.08 -16.75
CA TRP A 526 -24.09 -3.02 -16.81
C TRP A 526 -24.64 -1.85 -16.01
N LYS A 527 -25.66 -1.21 -16.55
CA LYS A 527 -26.45 -0.20 -15.85
C LYS A 527 -27.78 -0.79 -15.40
N PHE A 528 -28.09 -0.66 -14.13
CA PHE A 528 -29.29 -1.17 -13.49
C PHE A 528 -30.09 -0.04 -12.88
N SER A 529 -31.45 -0.10 -13.00
CA SER A 529 -32.33 0.68 -12.17
C SER A 529 -32.39 0.05 -10.78
N VAL A 530 -32.18 0.85 -9.73
CA VAL A 530 -32.19 0.41 -8.34
C VAL A 530 -33.56 -0.14 -7.92
N ASP A 531 -34.65 0.46 -8.43
CA ASP A 531 -36.02 0.05 -8.15
C ASP A 531 -36.50 -1.12 -9.03
N GLY A 532 -35.71 -1.48 -10.08
CA GLY A 532 -36.03 -2.55 -11.02
C GLY A 532 -37.18 -2.22 -11.96
N ASP A 533 -37.46 -0.94 -12.18
CA ASP A 533 -38.54 -0.46 -13.06
C ASP A 533 -38.10 -0.36 -14.54
N LYS A 534 -36.79 -0.48 -14.81
CA LYS A 534 -36.22 -0.48 -16.16
C LYS A 534 -35.43 -1.78 -16.40
N GLU A 535 -35.42 -2.23 -17.64
CA GLU A 535 -34.60 -3.37 -18.05
C GLU A 535 -33.09 -3.04 -17.90
N PRO A 536 -32.27 -4.00 -17.45
CA PRO A 536 -30.82 -3.83 -17.37
C PRO A 536 -30.21 -3.51 -18.75
N VAL A 537 -29.24 -2.62 -18.77
CA VAL A 537 -28.58 -2.18 -20.01
C VAL A 537 -27.08 -2.42 -19.91
N MET A 538 -26.55 -3.28 -20.79
CA MET A 538 -25.10 -3.47 -20.93
C MET A 538 -24.52 -2.28 -21.73
N ILE A 539 -23.88 -1.33 -21.04
CA ILE A 539 -23.35 -0.10 -21.68
C ILE A 539 -22.13 -0.36 -22.58
N THR A 540 -21.50 -1.52 -22.44
CA THR A 540 -20.40 -1.99 -23.27
C THR A 540 -20.86 -2.93 -24.39
N ASN A 541 -22.16 -3.21 -24.50
CA ASN A 541 -22.79 -3.96 -25.60
C ASN A 541 -22.14 -5.32 -25.87
N ALA A 542 -21.80 -6.09 -24.85
CA ALA A 542 -21.12 -7.38 -24.90
C ALA A 542 -19.73 -7.37 -25.58
N TYR A 543 -19.23 -6.20 -25.93
CA TYR A 543 -17.92 -6.08 -26.61
C TYR A 543 -16.80 -6.73 -25.79
N GLY A 544 -16.84 -6.57 -24.47
CA GLY A 544 -15.85 -7.15 -23.57
C GLY A 544 -15.83 -8.67 -23.67
N ARG A 545 -16.96 -9.32 -23.49
CA ARG A 545 -17.10 -10.78 -23.51
C ARG A 545 -16.81 -11.37 -24.89
N GLU A 546 -17.27 -10.75 -25.97
CA GLU A 546 -17.03 -11.19 -27.34
C GLU A 546 -15.55 -11.13 -27.73
N ASN A 547 -14.80 -10.18 -27.16
CA ASN A 547 -13.39 -9.97 -27.49
C ASN A 547 -12.42 -10.39 -26.37
N ASN A 548 -12.90 -10.94 -25.26
CA ASN A 548 -12.13 -11.29 -24.06
C ASN A 548 -11.42 -10.09 -23.39
N ILE A 549 -12.03 -8.93 -23.44
CA ILE A 549 -11.51 -7.68 -22.89
C ILE A 549 -12.26 -7.31 -21.61
N ASN A 550 -11.54 -7.22 -20.49
CA ASN A 550 -12.07 -6.73 -19.24
C ASN A 550 -12.13 -5.22 -19.24
N PHE A 551 -13.33 -4.66 -19.10
CA PHE A 551 -13.54 -3.22 -18.94
C PHE A 551 -13.73 -2.85 -17.48
N ARG A 552 -13.05 -1.79 -17.05
CA ARG A 552 -13.26 -1.18 -15.73
C ARG A 552 -13.32 0.33 -15.89
N TYR A 553 -14.31 0.95 -15.28
CA TYR A 553 -14.39 2.42 -15.18
C TYR A 553 -13.12 2.97 -14.54
N THR A 554 -12.59 4.04 -15.09
CA THR A 554 -11.50 4.78 -14.48
C THR A 554 -11.89 6.25 -14.36
N ASP A 555 -11.83 6.75 -13.13
CA ASP A 555 -11.94 8.17 -12.88
C ASP A 555 -10.58 8.82 -13.20
N LEU A 556 -10.52 9.58 -14.27
CA LEU A 556 -9.30 10.24 -14.72
C LEU A 556 -8.93 11.46 -13.87
N GLU A 557 -9.88 11.97 -13.09
CA GLU A 557 -9.73 13.17 -12.28
C GLU A 557 -9.56 12.82 -10.78
N ALA A 558 -9.66 11.54 -10.42
CA ALA A 558 -9.44 11.07 -9.05
C ALA A 558 -8.00 11.32 -8.57
N GLY A 559 -7.85 11.83 -7.35
CA GLY A 559 -6.57 11.95 -6.65
C GLY A 559 -5.85 13.27 -6.76
N ARG A 560 -6.48 14.32 -7.29
CA ARG A 560 -5.83 15.63 -7.47
C ARG A 560 -5.89 16.58 -6.30
N ARG A 561 -6.84 16.43 -5.40
CA ARG A 561 -7.00 17.37 -4.30
C ARG A 561 -6.38 16.81 -3.03
N TYR A 562 -5.42 17.53 -2.51
CA TYR A 562 -4.84 17.30 -1.19
C TYR A 562 -5.96 17.41 -0.14
N GLY A 563 -6.42 16.26 0.38
CA GLY A 563 -7.36 16.22 1.51
C GLY A 563 -8.81 16.55 1.18
N GLY A 564 -9.14 16.82 -0.08
CA GLY A 564 -10.51 17.03 -0.52
C GLY A 564 -11.28 15.72 -0.61
N SER A 565 -12.52 15.69 -0.13
CA SER A 565 -13.51 14.69 -0.53
C SER A 565 -13.60 14.72 -2.06
N ASP A 566 -13.67 13.54 -2.68
CA ASP A 566 -14.01 13.45 -4.10
C ASP A 566 -15.39 14.11 -4.30
N ASP A 567 -15.40 15.36 -4.77
CA ASP A 567 -16.62 16.14 -4.93
C ASP A 567 -17.56 15.58 -6.00
N ARG A 568 -17.08 14.57 -6.77
CA ARG A 568 -17.87 13.90 -7.78
C ARG A 568 -18.52 12.66 -7.23
N LYS A 569 -19.63 12.89 -6.59
CA LYS A 569 -20.49 11.86 -6.01
C LYS A 569 -21.27 11.11 -7.09
N TYR A 570 -21.51 11.76 -8.25
CA TYR A 570 -22.42 11.31 -9.27
C TYR A 570 -21.81 11.32 -10.68
N LEU A 571 -22.32 10.41 -11.51
CA LEU A 571 -22.11 10.40 -12.95
C LEU A 571 -23.33 11.00 -13.63
N GLU A 572 -23.11 11.94 -14.56
CA GLU A 572 -24.19 12.50 -15.34
C GLU A 572 -24.74 11.45 -16.33
N PRO A 573 -26.07 11.35 -16.54
CA PRO A 573 -26.68 10.31 -17.38
C PRO A 573 -26.21 10.29 -18.83
N ARG A 574 -25.61 11.37 -19.32
CA ARG A 574 -25.07 11.49 -20.70
C ARG A 574 -23.56 11.63 -20.77
N GLN A 575 -22.88 11.50 -19.65
CA GLN A 575 -21.43 11.65 -19.56
C GLN A 575 -20.70 10.63 -20.44
N THR A 576 -19.60 11.06 -21.00
CA THR A 576 -18.59 10.14 -21.57
C THR A 576 -17.74 9.64 -20.42
N ILE A 577 -17.66 8.34 -20.24
CA ILE A 577 -16.80 7.68 -19.26
C ILE A 577 -15.64 6.99 -19.95
N TYR A 578 -14.51 6.93 -19.26
CA TYR A 578 -13.30 6.27 -19.71
C TYR A 578 -13.16 4.91 -19.03
N LEU A 579 -12.69 3.94 -19.78
CA LEU A 579 -12.57 2.55 -19.36
C LEU A 579 -11.13 2.10 -19.55
N THR A 580 -10.52 1.55 -18.53
CA THR A 580 -9.34 0.73 -18.72
C THR A 580 -9.76 -0.60 -19.35
N ALA A 581 -8.93 -1.12 -20.23
CA ALA A 581 -9.17 -2.34 -20.97
C ALA A 581 -7.98 -3.28 -20.82
N PHE A 582 -8.25 -4.57 -20.61
CA PHE A 582 -7.25 -5.62 -20.53
C PHE A 582 -7.73 -6.86 -21.31
N ASP A 583 -6.96 -7.29 -22.30
CA ASP A 583 -7.23 -8.50 -23.07
C ASP A 583 -6.66 -9.72 -22.34
N GLU A 584 -7.53 -10.62 -21.90
CA GLU A 584 -7.14 -11.83 -21.17
C GLU A 584 -6.36 -12.84 -22.03
N LYS A 585 -6.47 -12.79 -23.35
CA LYS A 585 -5.76 -13.70 -24.26
C LYS A 585 -4.38 -13.20 -24.62
N THR A 586 -4.28 -11.94 -25.09
CA THR A 586 -3.01 -11.37 -25.54
C THR A 586 -2.24 -10.66 -24.44
N LYS A 587 -2.92 -10.34 -23.34
CA LYS A 587 -2.41 -9.55 -22.22
C LYS A 587 -2.17 -8.07 -22.57
N ASP A 588 -2.65 -7.63 -23.71
CA ASP A 588 -2.62 -6.22 -24.10
C ASP A 588 -3.46 -5.39 -23.14
N ALA A 589 -3.04 -4.16 -22.92
CA ALA A 589 -3.80 -3.22 -22.14
C ALA A 589 -4.04 -1.90 -22.87
N GLY A 590 -5.04 -1.14 -22.43
CA GLY A 590 -5.36 0.11 -23.09
C GLY A 590 -6.50 0.89 -22.43
N MET A 591 -7.06 1.79 -23.24
CA MET A 591 -8.15 2.65 -22.84
C MET A 591 -9.22 2.73 -23.92
N PHE A 592 -10.47 2.71 -23.47
CA PHE A 592 -11.66 2.90 -24.28
C PHE A 592 -12.52 4.00 -23.66
N LYS A 593 -13.52 4.47 -24.40
CA LYS A 593 -14.56 5.38 -23.89
C LYS A 593 -15.94 4.92 -24.31
N THR A 594 -16.96 5.22 -23.51
CA THR A 594 -18.35 5.02 -23.87
C THR A 594 -19.21 6.12 -23.28
N ARG A 595 -20.49 6.19 -23.64
CA ARG A 595 -21.47 7.10 -23.02
C ARG A 595 -22.54 6.33 -22.29
N LEU A 596 -22.91 6.80 -21.12
CA LEU A 596 -23.87 6.12 -20.24
C LEU A 596 -25.28 5.96 -20.84
N ASN A 597 -25.62 6.78 -21.83
CA ASN A 597 -26.91 6.72 -22.54
C ASN A 597 -26.88 6.02 -23.91
N LYS A 598 -25.74 5.38 -24.27
CA LYS A 598 -25.57 4.68 -25.53
C LYS A 598 -25.31 3.21 -25.33
N THR A 599 -25.84 2.38 -26.22
CA THR A 599 -25.62 0.92 -26.27
C THR A 599 -24.82 0.51 -27.51
N ALA A 600 -24.04 1.42 -28.10
CA ALA A 600 -23.29 1.18 -29.33
C ALA A 600 -21.94 0.44 -29.11
N GLY A 601 -21.66 0.06 -27.87
CA GLY A 601 -20.36 -0.47 -27.48
C GLY A 601 -19.30 0.62 -27.26
N PRO A 602 -18.18 0.27 -26.61
CA PRO A 602 -17.09 1.21 -26.30
C PRO A 602 -16.24 1.51 -27.55
N GLU A 603 -15.81 2.73 -27.65
CA GLU A 603 -14.87 3.20 -28.69
C GLU A 603 -13.44 3.03 -28.19
N LYS A 604 -12.63 2.29 -28.96
CA LYS A 604 -11.22 2.09 -28.66
C LYS A 604 -10.43 3.40 -28.82
N ILE A 605 -9.71 3.81 -27.78
CA ILE A 605 -8.75 4.90 -27.83
C ILE A 605 -7.36 4.31 -28.11
N ILE A 606 -6.88 3.41 -27.27
CA ILE A 606 -5.59 2.74 -27.41
C ILE A 606 -5.67 1.30 -26.90
N MET A 607 -4.95 0.38 -27.52
CA MET A 607 -4.75 -1.00 -27.05
C MET A 607 -3.40 -1.47 -27.58
N GLN A 608 -2.48 -1.87 -26.71
CA GLN A 608 -1.10 -2.20 -27.06
C GLN A 608 -0.56 -3.33 -26.19
N PRO A 609 0.47 -4.08 -26.67
CA PRO A 609 1.22 -5.05 -25.87
C PRO A 609 2.12 -4.33 -24.84
N ALA A 610 1.49 -3.67 -23.88
CA ALA A 610 2.15 -2.87 -22.86
C ALA A 610 1.32 -2.84 -21.58
N SER A 611 1.94 -2.47 -20.49
CA SER A 611 1.26 -2.12 -19.25
C SER A 611 1.04 -0.62 -19.17
N PHE A 612 -0.17 -0.21 -18.81
CA PHE A 612 -0.55 1.17 -18.55
C PHE A 612 -0.99 1.34 -17.12
N ARG A 613 -0.66 2.50 -16.52
CA ARG A 613 -1.07 2.81 -15.14
C ARG A 613 -1.01 4.31 -14.85
N SER A 614 -1.60 4.72 -13.74
CA SER A 614 -1.54 6.10 -13.23
C SER A 614 -2.06 7.14 -14.23
N PHE A 615 -3.22 6.86 -14.83
CA PHE A 615 -3.90 7.82 -15.66
C PHE A 615 -4.41 8.99 -14.83
N THR A 616 -4.02 10.22 -15.18
CA THR A 616 -4.46 11.44 -14.52
C THR A 616 -4.68 12.54 -15.54
N LYS A 617 -5.90 13.07 -15.60
CA LYS A 617 -6.29 14.15 -16.52
C LYS A 617 -6.08 15.52 -15.87
N ALA A 618 -5.77 16.55 -16.66
CA ALA A 618 -5.90 17.97 -16.34
C ALA A 618 -7.38 18.36 -16.15
N ASP A 619 -7.75 19.05 -15.04
CA ASP A 619 -9.17 19.30 -14.74
C ASP A 619 -9.83 20.11 -15.85
N ASP A 620 -9.19 21.19 -16.30
CA ASP A 620 -9.73 22.15 -17.28
C ASP A 620 -9.44 21.79 -18.73
N LYS A 621 -8.61 20.76 -18.99
CA LYS A 621 -8.14 20.46 -20.35
C LYS A 621 -8.14 18.96 -20.62
N ASP A 622 -8.36 18.60 -21.85
CA ASP A 622 -8.24 17.24 -22.36
C ASP A 622 -6.77 16.81 -22.52
N ILE A 623 -6.00 16.99 -21.46
CA ILE A 623 -4.59 16.58 -21.35
C ILE A 623 -4.49 15.51 -20.26
N ILE A 624 -3.79 14.44 -20.56
CA ILE A 624 -3.61 13.30 -19.67
C ILE A 624 -2.13 12.97 -19.50
N ILE A 625 -1.75 12.62 -18.29
CA ILE A 625 -0.48 11.96 -18.00
C ILE A 625 -0.73 10.50 -17.64
N TYR A 626 0.18 9.63 -18.01
CA TYR A 626 0.10 8.20 -17.73
C TYR A 626 1.48 7.54 -17.79
N GLN A 627 1.61 6.38 -17.16
CA GLN A 627 2.81 5.57 -17.25
C GLN A 627 2.56 4.43 -18.23
N LYS A 628 3.53 4.19 -19.13
CA LYS A 628 3.52 3.09 -20.09
C LYS A 628 4.88 2.39 -20.08
N GLY A 629 4.86 1.06 -20.02
CA GLY A 629 6.06 0.23 -20.12
C GLY A 629 5.76 -1.19 -20.56
N THR A 630 6.82 -1.95 -20.82
CA THR A 630 6.76 -3.37 -21.15
C THR A 630 7.71 -4.15 -20.24
N PHE A 631 7.89 -5.43 -20.45
CA PHE A 631 8.97 -6.16 -19.77
C PHE A 631 10.36 -5.62 -20.18
N GLU A 632 10.49 -5.13 -21.41
CA GLU A 632 11.75 -4.63 -21.99
C GLU A 632 11.98 -3.14 -21.76
N GLU A 633 10.90 -2.37 -21.57
CA GLU A 633 10.96 -0.92 -21.39
C GLU A 633 10.43 -0.51 -20.02
N TYR A 634 11.21 0.30 -19.31
CA TYR A 634 10.77 0.85 -18.02
C TYR A 634 9.46 1.63 -18.16
N PRO A 635 8.50 1.55 -17.23
CA PRO A 635 7.28 2.35 -17.28
C PRO A 635 7.56 3.86 -17.12
N GLU A 636 7.78 4.52 -18.25
CA GLU A 636 8.06 5.95 -18.30
C GLU A 636 6.77 6.78 -18.26
N LEU A 637 6.90 8.05 -17.88
CA LEU A 637 5.81 9.02 -17.86
C LEU A 637 5.62 9.65 -19.23
N TYR A 638 4.38 9.63 -19.69
CA TYR A 638 3.95 10.24 -20.92
C TYR A 638 2.91 11.32 -20.65
N VAL A 639 2.84 12.31 -21.52
CA VAL A 639 1.75 13.28 -21.61
C VAL A 639 1.15 13.25 -23.01
N SER A 640 -0.18 13.34 -23.10
CA SER A 640 -0.92 13.32 -24.37
C SER A 640 -2.25 14.05 -24.25
N ASP A 641 -2.98 14.15 -25.36
CA ASP A 641 -4.42 14.39 -25.33
C ASP A 641 -5.19 13.12 -24.97
N LEU A 642 -6.49 13.24 -24.69
CA LEU A 642 -7.37 12.10 -24.35
C LEU A 642 -7.60 11.11 -25.51
N GLN A 643 -7.12 11.40 -26.72
CA GLN A 643 -7.18 10.51 -27.87
C GLN A 643 -5.84 9.78 -28.10
N PHE A 644 -4.82 10.07 -27.29
CA PHE A 644 -3.45 9.54 -27.43
C PHE A 644 -2.86 9.78 -28.83
N THR A 645 -3.14 10.97 -29.42
CA THR A 645 -2.78 11.26 -30.81
C THR A 645 -1.26 11.37 -30.97
N ASP A 646 -0.60 12.15 -30.13
CA ASP A 646 0.85 12.38 -30.19
C ASP A 646 1.45 12.31 -28.77
N PRO A 647 1.60 11.12 -28.18
CA PRO A 647 2.12 10.99 -26.82
C PRO A 647 3.60 11.36 -26.76
N VAL A 648 3.94 12.22 -25.81
CA VAL A 648 5.31 12.65 -25.55
C VAL A 648 5.83 11.99 -24.27
N LYS A 649 6.93 11.25 -24.40
CA LYS A 649 7.66 10.71 -23.25
C LYS A 649 8.41 11.83 -22.55
N ILE A 650 8.11 12.10 -21.27
CA ILE A 650 8.67 13.20 -20.50
C ILE A 650 9.65 12.77 -19.41
N SER A 651 9.70 11.48 -19.07
CA SER A 651 10.69 10.93 -18.14
C SER A 651 11.71 10.04 -18.87
N GLU A 652 12.88 9.88 -18.26
CA GLU A 652 13.93 8.97 -18.67
C GLU A 652 14.60 8.41 -17.40
N THR A 653 14.00 7.35 -16.86
CA THR A 653 14.28 6.89 -15.51
C THR A 653 15.53 6.03 -15.44
N ASN A 654 15.70 5.08 -16.37
CA ASN A 654 16.77 4.09 -16.34
C ASN A 654 17.53 3.97 -17.68
N PRO A 655 18.15 5.05 -18.20
CA PRO A 655 18.88 5.00 -19.48
C PRO A 655 20.08 4.04 -19.45
N GLN A 656 20.66 3.76 -18.28
CA GLN A 656 21.74 2.79 -18.12
C GLN A 656 21.35 1.35 -18.52
N GLN A 657 20.06 1.04 -18.61
CA GLN A 657 19.56 -0.28 -19.02
C GLN A 657 20.16 -0.72 -20.37
N GLU A 658 20.39 0.20 -21.29
CA GLU A 658 20.94 -0.06 -22.61
C GLU A 658 22.35 -0.72 -22.54
N ASN A 659 23.06 -0.57 -21.44
CA ASN A 659 24.40 -1.16 -21.24
C ASN A 659 24.37 -2.61 -20.75
N TYR A 660 23.19 -3.15 -20.45
CA TYR A 660 23.04 -4.47 -19.88
C TYR A 660 22.28 -5.42 -20.82
N ILE A 661 22.66 -6.70 -20.79
CA ILE A 661 21.86 -7.76 -21.41
C ILE A 661 20.51 -7.78 -20.69
N TRP A 662 19.46 -7.59 -21.43
CA TRP A 662 18.10 -7.65 -20.93
C TRP A 662 17.44 -8.98 -21.27
N GLY A 663 16.14 -9.06 -21.27
CA GLY A 663 15.40 -10.25 -21.68
C GLY A 663 14.12 -9.88 -22.41
N THR A 664 13.49 -10.88 -22.99
CA THR A 664 12.19 -10.80 -23.61
C THR A 664 11.19 -11.66 -22.85
N SER A 665 9.89 -11.34 -22.92
CA SER A 665 8.80 -12.15 -22.38
C SER A 665 7.91 -12.66 -23.50
N GLU A 666 7.51 -13.92 -23.43
CA GLU A 666 6.66 -14.59 -24.42
C GLU A 666 5.52 -15.31 -23.71
N LEU A 667 4.27 -15.09 -24.16
CA LEU A 667 3.13 -15.86 -23.69
C LEU A 667 3.19 -17.25 -24.34
N VAL A 668 3.12 -18.29 -23.50
CA VAL A 668 3.10 -19.67 -23.95
C VAL A 668 1.83 -20.38 -23.45
N GLU A 669 1.34 -21.32 -24.28
CA GLU A 669 0.13 -22.09 -23.98
C GLU A 669 0.46 -23.59 -24.04
N TRP A 670 -0.23 -24.39 -23.25
CA TRP A 670 -0.12 -25.84 -23.34
C TRP A 670 -1.40 -26.48 -22.80
N THR A 671 -1.57 -27.76 -23.11
CA THR A 671 -2.64 -28.59 -22.54
C THR A 671 -2.10 -29.33 -21.34
N ALA A 672 -2.69 -29.15 -20.18
CA ALA A 672 -2.34 -29.88 -18.95
C ALA A 672 -2.74 -31.35 -19.03
N PHE A 673 -2.29 -32.20 -18.08
CA PHE A 673 -2.57 -33.64 -18.10
C PHE A 673 -4.05 -33.97 -17.96
N ASP A 674 -4.85 -33.10 -17.36
CA ASP A 674 -6.30 -33.20 -17.24
C ASP A 674 -7.08 -32.65 -18.44
N GLY A 675 -6.38 -32.17 -19.46
CA GLY A 675 -6.96 -31.60 -20.68
C GLY A 675 -7.30 -30.12 -20.63
N GLN A 676 -6.99 -29.40 -19.56
CA GLN A 676 -7.18 -27.96 -19.49
C GLN A 676 -6.13 -27.22 -20.34
N GLU A 677 -6.59 -26.21 -21.08
CA GLU A 677 -5.69 -25.27 -21.77
C GLU A 677 -5.20 -24.23 -20.75
N LEU A 678 -3.89 -24.15 -20.60
CA LEU A 678 -3.22 -23.25 -19.64
C LEU A 678 -2.29 -22.29 -20.36
N GLN A 679 -2.03 -21.17 -19.69
CA GLN A 679 -1.10 -20.11 -20.13
C GLN A 679 0.05 -19.94 -19.14
N GLY A 680 1.15 -19.38 -19.63
CA GLY A 680 2.29 -19.01 -18.80
C GLY A 680 3.19 -18.05 -19.55
N ILE A 681 4.25 -17.60 -18.88
CA ILE A 681 5.23 -16.69 -19.48
C ILE A 681 6.58 -17.39 -19.55
N LEU A 682 7.22 -17.39 -20.71
CA LEU A 682 8.60 -17.77 -20.90
C LEU A 682 9.47 -16.52 -21.09
N TYR A 683 10.40 -16.30 -20.17
CA TYR A 683 11.40 -15.24 -20.26
C TYR A 683 12.69 -15.78 -20.83
N LYS A 684 13.27 -15.08 -21.82
CA LYS A 684 14.50 -15.46 -22.52
C LYS A 684 15.52 -14.32 -22.50
N PRO A 685 16.85 -14.61 -22.48
CA PRO A 685 17.88 -13.59 -22.64
C PRO A 685 17.74 -12.82 -23.98
N GLU A 686 18.06 -11.53 -23.98
CA GLU A 686 18.06 -10.72 -25.21
C GLU A 686 19.04 -11.26 -26.27
N ASN A 687 20.18 -11.76 -25.83
CA ASN A 687 21.21 -12.38 -26.68
C ASN A 687 21.00 -13.89 -26.89
N PHE A 688 19.73 -14.32 -26.83
CA PHE A 688 19.35 -15.72 -27.03
C PHE A 688 19.82 -16.29 -28.37
N ASP A 689 20.49 -17.44 -28.32
CA ASP A 689 20.90 -18.23 -29.50
C ASP A 689 20.21 -19.61 -29.46
N PRO A 690 19.33 -19.94 -30.40
CA PRO A 690 18.61 -21.22 -30.39
C PRO A 690 19.53 -22.45 -30.59
N SER A 691 20.78 -22.29 -30.96
CA SER A 691 21.77 -23.37 -31.07
C SER A 691 22.44 -23.73 -29.72
N GLU A 692 22.31 -22.85 -28.72
CA GLU A 692 22.86 -23.07 -27.39
C GLU A 692 21.84 -23.73 -26.45
N LYS A 693 22.34 -24.33 -25.36
CA LYS A 693 21.52 -24.96 -24.34
C LYS A 693 21.44 -24.11 -23.07
N TYR A 694 20.23 -23.80 -22.64
CA TYR A 694 19.99 -22.92 -21.50
C TYR A 694 19.40 -23.70 -20.32
N PRO A 695 19.81 -23.41 -19.06
CA PRO A 695 19.10 -23.84 -17.88
C PRO A 695 17.79 -23.08 -17.76
N MET A 696 16.77 -23.71 -17.17
CA MET A 696 15.47 -23.08 -16.93
C MET A 696 15.09 -23.18 -15.45
N VAL A 697 14.69 -22.05 -14.85
CA VAL A 697 14.06 -22.02 -13.53
C VAL A 697 12.56 -21.81 -13.71
N VAL A 698 11.76 -22.68 -13.11
CA VAL A 698 10.29 -22.56 -13.10
C VAL A 698 9.89 -21.87 -11.80
N TYR A 699 9.32 -20.67 -11.94
CA TYR A 699 8.81 -19.88 -10.83
C TYR A 699 7.29 -19.87 -10.87
N PHE A 700 6.63 -20.13 -9.75
CA PHE A 700 5.18 -20.12 -9.69
C PHE A 700 4.60 -19.76 -8.32
N TYR A 701 3.34 -19.36 -8.33
CA TYR A 701 2.53 -19.08 -7.14
C TYR A 701 1.09 -19.51 -7.37
N GLU A 702 0.35 -18.80 -8.20
CA GLU A 702 -1.01 -19.08 -8.69
C GLU A 702 -1.09 -18.68 -10.18
N ARG A 703 -2.06 -17.86 -10.60
CA ARG A 703 -2.11 -17.31 -11.96
C ARG A 703 -1.24 -16.07 -12.07
N SER A 704 -0.38 -15.99 -13.06
CA SER A 704 0.63 -14.94 -13.20
C SER A 704 0.80 -14.43 -14.63
N SER A 705 0.18 -15.09 -15.63
CA SER A 705 0.35 -14.76 -17.06
C SER A 705 -0.10 -13.35 -17.43
N ASP A 706 -1.03 -12.76 -16.66
CA ASP A 706 -1.47 -11.36 -16.81
C ASP A 706 -0.32 -10.35 -16.60
N GLY A 707 0.80 -10.80 -16.05
CA GLY A 707 2.01 -10.03 -15.90
C GLY A 707 2.97 -10.03 -17.08
N LEU A 708 2.56 -10.49 -18.28
CA LEU A 708 3.41 -10.63 -19.47
C LEU A 708 4.22 -9.37 -19.79
N HIS A 709 3.58 -8.22 -19.76
CA HIS A 709 4.19 -6.93 -20.08
C HIS A 709 4.71 -6.17 -18.87
N ARG A 710 4.77 -6.80 -17.68
CA ARG A 710 5.21 -6.11 -16.46
C ARG A 710 6.71 -6.00 -16.40
N TYR A 711 7.22 -4.77 -16.30
CA TYR A 711 8.63 -4.51 -16.06
C TYR A 711 9.08 -5.10 -14.71
N THR A 712 10.24 -5.71 -14.69
CA THR A 712 10.88 -6.21 -13.47
C THR A 712 12.13 -5.39 -13.19
N THR A 713 12.10 -4.59 -12.13
CA THR A 713 13.27 -3.80 -11.72
C THR A 713 14.37 -4.69 -11.16
N PRO A 714 15.61 -4.55 -11.63
CA PRO A 714 16.78 -5.14 -10.96
C PRO A 714 16.87 -4.64 -9.52
N ALA A 715 16.68 -5.54 -8.57
CA ALA A 715 16.66 -5.20 -7.15
C ALA A 715 17.02 -6.42 -6.30
N PRO A 716 17.54 -6.21 -5.07
CA PRO A 716 17.75 -7.30 -4.13
C PRO A 716 16.42 -8.00 -3.81
N SER A 717 16.41 -9.31 -3.88
CA SER A 717 15.22 -10.14 -3.70
C SER A 717 14.73 -10.12 -2.25
N ALA A 718 13.43 -9.85 -2.07
CA ALA A 718 12.79 -10.03 -0.76
C ALA A 718 12.53 -11.50 -0.43
N SER A 719 12.34 -12.36 -1.47
CA SER A 719 12.03 -13.78 -1.29
C SER A 719 12.16 -14.61 -2.58
N THR A 720 11.70 -14.11 -3.74
CA THR A 720 11.68 -14.85 -5.01
C THR A 720 12.83 -14.48 -5.93
N ILE A 721 13.08 -15.28 -6.95
CA ILE A 721 14.11 -14.96 -7.96
C ILE A 721 13.82 -13.63 -8.66
N ASN A 722 14.82 -12.78 -8.83
CA ASN A 722 14.71 -11.61 -9.70
C ASN A 722 14.85 -12.07 -11.16
N ARG A 723 13.73 -12.07 -11.89
CA ARG A 723 13.63 -12.65 -13.23
C ARG A 723 14.60 -12.02 -14.20
N ILE A 724 14.67 -10.68 -14.21
CA ILE A 724 15.55 -9.99 -15.14
C ILE A 724 17.03 -10.21 -14.81
N TYR A 725 17.39 -10.30 -13.52
CA TYR A 725 18.76 -10.67 -13.14
C TYR A 725 19.13 -12.06 -13.65
N ALA A 726 18.25 -13.05 -13.44
CA ALA A 726 18.49 -14.42 -13.88
C ALA A 726 18.60 -14.51 -15.41
N VAL A 727 17.68 -13.89 -16.13
CA VAL A 727 17.66 -13.86 -17.60
C VAL A 727 18.92 -13.18 -18.15
N SER A 728 19.32 -12.05 -17.56
CA SER A 728 20.55 -11.33 -17.93
C SER A 728 21.81 -12.20 -17.75
N ASN A 729 21.76 -13.17 -16.84
CA ASN A 729 22.85 -14.11 -16.56
C ASN A 729 22.69 -15.48 -17.24
N GLY A 730 21.88 -15.54 -18.31
CA GLY A 730 21.78 -16.71 -19.19
C GLY A 730 20.84 -17.81 -18.72
N TYR A 731 19.93 -17.54 -17.78
CA TYR A 731 18.83 -18.42 -17.42
C TYR A 731 17.59 -18.15 -18.29
N MET A 732 16.78 -19.16 -18.51
CA MET A 732 15.39 -19.01 -18.89
C MET A 732 14.52 -19.07 -17.63
N ILE A 733 13.42 -18.31 -17.61
CA ILE A 733 12.43 -18.38 -16.53
C ILE A 733 11.08 -18.74 -17.12
N PHE A 734 10.47 -19.83 -16.63
CA PHE A 734 9.12 -20.20 -17.00
C PHE A 734 8.17 -19.93 -15.83
N VAL A 735 7.03 -19.28 -16.09
CA VAL A 735 6.02 -18.90 -15.09
C VAL A 735 4.66 -19.44 -15.51
N PRO A 736 4.30 -20.68 -15.15
CA PRO A 736 3.00 -21.26 -15.47
C PRO A 736 1.86 -20.73 -14.60
N ASP A 737 0.65 -20.62 -15.16
CA ASP A 737 -0.58 -20.44 -14.41
C ASP A 737 -1.05 -21.76 -13.82
N ILE A 738 -1.55 -21.70 -12.58
CA ILE A 738 -2.03 -22.85 -11.85
C ILE A 738 -3.49 -22.62 -11.45
N PRO A 739 -4.47 -23.29 -12.09
CA PRO A 739 -5.82 -23.44 -11.56
C PRO A 739 -5.84 -24.55 -10.53
N TYR A 740 -6.83 -24.54 -9.63
CA TYR A 740 -6.89 -25.51 -8.54
C TYR A 740 -8.19 -26.30 -8.51
N GLU A 741 -8.04 -27.58 -8.14
CA GLU A 741 -9.14 -28.45 -7.73
C GLU A 741 -9.23 -28.44 -6.20
N ILE A 742 -10.44 -28.24 -5.68
CA ILE A 742 -10.71 -28.21 -4.23
C ILE A 742 -10.38 -29.59 -3.63
N GLY A 743 -9.62 -29.61 -2.55
CA GLY A 743 -9.13 -30.80 -1.87
C GLY A 743 -7.75 -31.26 -2.36
N TYR A 744 -7.31 -30.83 -3.57
CA TYR A 744 -6.11 -31.36 -4.23
C TYR A 744 -5.11 -30.27 -4.69
N PRO A 745 -4.77 -29.27 -3.87
CA PRO A 745 -3.92 -28.15 -4.30
C PRO A 745 -2.52 -28.60 -4.74
N GLY A 746 -1.93 -29.60 -4.10
CA GLY A 746 -0.63 -30.14 -4.50
C GLY A 746 -0.68 -30.86 -5.85
N HIS A 747 -1.71 -31.65 -6.12
CA HIS A 747 -1.91 -32.31 -7.39
C HIS A 747 -2.19 -31.30 -8.51
N SER A 748 -2.96 -30.25 -8.23
CA SER A 748 -3.21 -29.17 -9.19
C SER A 748 -1.91 -28.49 -9.62
N CYS A 749 -1.02 -28.21 -8.65
CA CYS A 749 0.33 -27.70 -8.95
C CYS A 749 1.12 -28.69 -9.83
N TYR A 750 1.13 -29.99 -9.49
CA TYR A 750 1.81 -31.02 -10.28
C TYR A 750 1.25 -31.02 -11.71
N ASN A 751 -0.07 -31.07 -11.88
CA ASN A 751 -0.74 -31.08 -13.17
C ASN A 751 -0.31 -29.92 -14.06
N ALA A 752 -0.36 -28.70 -13.55
CA ALA A 752 -0.05 -27.48 -14.32
C ALA A 752 1.46 -27.32 -14.57
N VAL A 753 2.28 -27.45 -13.52
CA VAL A 753 3.71 -27.12 -13.60
C VAL A 753 4.50 -28.18 -14.36
N VAL A 754 4.22 -29.48 -14.11
CA VAL A 754 4.97 -30.57 -14.78
C VAL A 754 4.58 -30.67 -16.24
N SER A 755 3.28 -30.62 -16.57
CA SER A 755 2.83 -30.62 -17.97
C SER A 755 3.38 -29.43 -18.76
N GLY A 756 3.34 -28.23 -18.16
CA GLY A 756 3.92 -27.02 -18.75
C GLY A 756 5.43 -27.14 -18.98
N THR A 757 6.17 -27.64 -17.99
CA THR A 757 7.61 -27.89 -18.14
C THR A 757 7.88 -28.90 -19.26
N GLN A 758 7.13 -29.99 -19.35
CA GLN A 758 7.26 -30.98 -20.43
C GLN A 758 6.96 -30.36 -21.80
N ALA A 759 5.89 -29.59 -21.90
CA ALA A 759 5.55 -28.89 -23.14
C ALA A 759 6.67 -27.93 -23.60
N MET A 760 7.29 -27.20 -22.66
CA MET A 760 8.45 -26.35 -22.99
C MET A 760 9.64 -27.17 -23.49
N LEU A 761 9.95 -28.30 -22.86
CA LEU A 761 11.02 -29.19 -23.26
C LEU A 761 10.80 -29.89 -24.62
N GLU A 762 9.55 -30.15 -24.98
CA GLU A 762 9.17 -30.76 -26.27
C GLU A 762 9.21 -29.78 -27.42
N ARG A 763 8.85 -28.53 -27.18
CA ARG A 763 8.81 -27.47 -28.20
C ARG A 763 10.15 -26.80 -28.44
N HIS A 764 11.01 -26.79 -27.42
CA HIS A 764 12.21 -25.95 -27.42
C HIS A 764 13.46 -26.76 -27.08
N ASP A 765 14.12 -27.24 -28.12
CA ASP A 765 15.36 -28.01 -27.98
C ASP A 765 16.49 -27.25 -27.26
N TYR A 766 16.44 -25.92 -27.21
CA TYR A 766 17.41 -25.10 -26.52
C TYR A 766 17.28 -25.14 -24.98
N ILE A 767 16.22 -25.68 -24.42
CA ILE A 767 16.11 -25.87 -22.96
C ILE A 767 16.80 -27.17 -22.55
N ASP A 768 17.74 -27.07 -21.61
CA ASP A 768 18.49 -28.25 -21.15
C ASP A 768 17.68 -29.03 -20.10
N ARG A 769 17.25 -30.24 -20.45
CA ARG A 769 16.50 -31.14 -19.58
C ARG A 769 17.23 -31.50 -18.29
N SER A 770 18.57 -31.46 -18.28
CA SER A 770 19.38 -31.77 -17.11
C SER A 770 19.65 -30.58 -16.20
N ARG A 771 19.16 -29.37 -16.56
CA ARG A 771 19.41 -28.13 -15.82
C ARG A 771 18.12 -27.36 -15.54
N LEU A 772 17.17 -28.04 -14.84
CA LEU A 772 15.89 -27.48 -14.45
C LEU A 772 15.87 -27.15 -12.96
N GLY A 773 15.47 -25.93 -12.59
CA GLY A 773 15.33 -25.49 -11.22
C GLY A 773 13.90 -25.07 -10.86
N LEU A 774 13.59 -25.01 -9.59
CA LEU A 774 12.33 -24.51 -9.06
C LEU A 774 12.57 -23.32 -8.12
N ASP A 775 11.72 -22.27 -8.18
CA ASP A 775 11.73 -21.15 -7.23
C ASP A 775 10.29 -20.79 -6.83
N GLY A 776 10.03 -20.64 -5.53
CA GLY A 776 8.75 -20.20 -5.01
C GLY A 776 8.78 -19.88 -3.53
N GLN A 777 7.92 -18.94 -3.11
CA GLN A 777 7.80 -18.44 -1.74
C GLN A 777 6.40 -18.67 -1.21
N SER A 778 6.26 -18.92 0.10
CA SER A 778 4.97 -19.03 0.79
C SER A 778 4.13 -20.17 0.21
N TRP A 779 3.01 -19.88 -0.44
CA TRP A 779 2.21 -20.86 -1.15
C TRP A 779 3.02 -21.56 -2.27
N GLY A 780 3.83 -20.80 -3.02
CA GLY A 780 4.79 -21.36 -3.97
C GLY A 780 5.84 -22.25 -3.31
N GLY A 781 6.31 -21.90 -2.10
CA GLY A 781 7.21 -22.71 -1.30
C GLY A 781 6.58 -24.06 -0.88
N TYR A 782 5.31 -24.05 -0.45
CA TYR A 782 4.53 -25.27 -0.22
C TYR A 782 4.46 -26.13 -1.49
N GLN A 783 4.06 -25.53 -2.59
CA GLN A 783 3.89 -26.24 -3.87
C GLN A 783 5.19 -26.89 -4.33
N ILE A 784 6.33 -26.22 -4.17
CA ILE A 784 7.65 -26.80 -4.46
C ILE A 784 7.96 -27.97 -3.54
N ALA A 785 7.76 -27.80 -2.22
CA ALA A 785 7.97 -28.87 -1.27
C ALA A 785 7.12 -30.11 -1.59
N TYR A 786 5.87 -29.93 -2.04
CA TYR A 786 4.99 -30.99 -2.51
C TYR A 786 5.51 -31.60 -3.83
N LEU A 787 5.80 -30.77 -4.83
CA LEU A 787 6.15 -31.20 -6.18
C LEU A 787 7.37 -32.12 -6.20
N ILE A 788 8.42 -31.78 -5.44
CA ILE A 788 9.65 -32.60 -5.37
C ILE A 788 9.45 -33.92 -4.62
N THR A 789 8.28 -34.16 -3.97
CA THR A 789 7.89 -35.50 -3.47
C THR A 789 7.23 -36.35 -4.56
N GLN A 790 6.83 -35.77 -5.68
CA GLN A 790 6.09 -36.41 -6.76
C GLN A 790 6.92 -36.68 -8.00
N THR A 791 8.00 -35.92 -8.21
CA THR A 791 8.87 -36.06 -9.39
C THR A 791 10.31 -35.68 -9.07
N ASP A 792 11.25 -36.31 -9.75
CA ASP A 792 12.70 -36.05 -9.73
C ASP A 792 13.19 -35.25 -10.97
N MET A 793 12.23 -34.70 -11.75
CA MET A 793 12.51 -33.96 -12.98
C MET A 793 13.43 -32.75 -12.78
N TYR A 794 13.42 -32.16 -11.59
CA TYR A 794 14.11 -30.91 -11.30
C TYR A 794 15.43 -31.14 -10.57
N THR A 795 16.49 -30.53 -11.10
CA THR A 795 17.87 -30.69 -10.62
C THR A 795 18.10 -30.06 -9.24
N CYS A 796 17.39 -28.97 -8.94
CA CYS A 796 17.43 -28.31 -7.64
C CYS A 796 16.18 -27.46 -7.39
N ALA A 797 15.89 -27.13 -6.13
CA ALA A 797 14.71 -26.38 -5.75
C ALA A 797 15.01 -25.36 -4.63
N PHE A 798 14.49 -24.14 -4.80
CA PHE A 798 14.41 -23.15 -3.72
C PHE A 798 12.96 -23.08 -3.21
N SER A 799 12.75 -23.39 -1.94
CA SER A 799 11.45 -23.41 -1.27
C SER A 799 11.44 -22.40 -0.13
N GLY A 800 10.88 -21.24 -0.36
CA GLY A 800 10.80 -20.17 0.65
C GLY A 800 9.55 -20.27 1.51
N ALA A 801 9.70 -20.16 2.82
CA ALA A 801 8.63 -20.22 3.83
C ALA A 801 7.57 -21.30 3.52
N PRO A 802 7.97 -22.59 3.30
CA PRO A 802 7.04 -23.64 2.90
C PRO A 802 6.09 -24.00 4.04
N VAL A 803 4.83 -24.28 3.70
CA VAL A 803 3.93 -25.06 4.55
C VAL A 803 4.22 -26.54 4.30
N SER A 804 5.01 -27.16 5.15
CA SER A 804 5.40 -28.57 4.96
C SER A 804 4.44 -29.57 5.59
N ASN A 805 3.65 -29.13 6.57
CA ASN A 805 2.76 -29.96 7.35
C ASN A 805 1.42 -29.23 7.59
N MET A 806 0.45 -29.48 6.76
CA MET A 806 -0.86 -28.83 6.86
C MET A 806 -1.61 -29.23 8.14
N THR A 807 -1.32 -30.41 8.72
CA THR A 807 -1.98 -30.85 9.96
C THR A 807 -1.58 -30.00 11.15
N SER A 808 -0.28 -29.65 11.29
CA SER A 808 0.20 -28.77 12.35
C SER A 808 -0.04 -27.29 12.04
N ALA A 809 -0.02 -26.91 10.75
CA ALA A 809 -0.25 -25.54 10.34
C ALA A 809 -1.73 -25.10 10.43
N TYR A 810 -2.68 -26.03 10.40
CA TYR A 810 -4.12 -25.75 10.49
C TYR A 810 -4.49 -24.98 11.76
N GLY A 811 -4.05 -25.45 12.92
CA GLY A 811 -4.21 -24.74 14.19
C GLY A 811 -3.12 -23.68 14.47
N GLY A 812 -2.21 -23.45 13.54
CA GLY A 812 -1.14 -22.50 13.68
C GLY A 812 -1.64 -21.06 13.67
N ILE A 813 -0.87 -20.16 14.28
CA ILE A 813 -1.16 -18.72 14.35
C ILE A 813 -0.43 -17.97 13.24
N ARG A 814 -1.15 -17.09 12.55
CA ARG A 814 -0.59 -16.01 11.74
C ARG A 814 -0.18 -14.89 12.68
N TRP A 815 1.06 -14.91 13.16
CA TRP A 815 1.54 -13.98 14.19
C TRP A 815 1.40 -12.51 13.80
N GLY A 816 1.48 -12.17 12.51
CA GLY A 816 1.27 -10.80 12.04
C GLY A 816 -0.17 -10.27 12.21
N SER A 817 -1.17 -11.15 12.35
CA SER A 817 -2.58 -10.79 12.60
C SER A 817 -3.14 -11.40 13.90
N GLY A 818 -2.43 -12.34 14.49
CA GLY A 818 -2.88 -13.11 15.66
C GLY A 818 -3.98 -14.14 15.37
N MET A 819 -4.44 -14.24 14.12
CA MET A 819 -5.52 -15.13 13.72
C MET A 819 -5.04 -16.58 13.57
N SER A 820 -5.92 -17.56 13.76
CA SER A 820 -5.64 -18.93 13.34
C SER A 820 -5.56 -19.02 11.82
N ARG A 821 -4.98 -20.13 11.32
CA ARG A 821 -4.87 -20.37 9.88
C ARG A 821 -6.03 -21.20 9.31
N MET A 822 -7.02 -21.57 10.13
CA MET A 822 -8.13 -22.47 9.75
C MET A 822 -8.84 -22.00 8.48
N PHE A 823 -9.24 -20.72 8.40
CA PHE A 823 -9.92 -20.17 7.22
C PHE A 823 -9.16 -20.39 5.91
N GLN A 824 -7.80 -20.46 5.96
CA GLN A 824 -7.00 -20.69 4.75
C GLN A 824 -7.17 -22.08 4.19
N TYR A 825 -7.31 -23.08 5.05
CA TYR A 825 -7.47 -24.47 4.67
C TYR A 825 -8.90 -24.78 4.30
N GLU A 826 -9.83 -24.31 5.13
CA GLU A 826 -11.24 -24.61 4.94
C GLU A 826 -11.84 -23.91 3.72
N GLN A 827 -11.46 -22.64 3.49
CA GLN A 827 -12.21 -21.79 2.57
C GLN A 827 -11.39 -21.06 1.52
N THR A 828 -10.07 -20.82 1.72
CA THR A 828 -9.31 -19.97 0.81
C THR A 828 -8.08 -20.65 0.20
N GLN A 829 -6.91 -20.04 0.24
CA GLN A 829 -5.71 -20.38 -0.52
C GLN A 829 -5.29 -21.85 -0.46
N SER A 830 -5.44 -22.51 0.66
CA SER A 830 -5.01 -23.91 0.79
C SER A 830 -6.01 -24.92 0.23
N ARG A 831 -7.22 -24.50 -0.09
CA ARG A 831 -8.23 -25.24 -0.89
C ARG A 831 -8.55 -26.68 -0.42
N ILE A 832 -8.35 -26.97 0.87
CA ILE A 832 -8.68 -28.29 1.42
C ILE A 832 -10.21 -28.50 1.46
N GLY A 833 -10.98 -27.45 1.75
CA GLY A 833 -12.44 -27.46 1.64
C GLY A 833 -13.16 -28.13 2.80
N GLY A 834 -12.58 -28.10 3.99
CA GLY A 834 -13.18 -28.58 5.22
C GLY A 834 -12.21 -28.64 6.36
N THR A 835 -12.72 -28.91 7.55
CA THR A 835 -11.92 -29.00 8.77
C THR A 835 -10.94 -30.17 8.75
N LEU A 836 -9.92 -30.13 9.60
CA LEU A 836 -8.98 -31.23 9.77
C LEU A 836 -9.67 -32.56 10.16
N TRP A 837 -10.75 -32.48 10.88
CA TRP A 837 -11.51 -33.65 11.34
C TRP A 837 -12.45 -34.25 10.27
N GLU A 838 -12.96 -33.42 9.36
CA GLU A 838 -13.79 -33.84 8.22
C GLU A 838 -12.97 -34.37 7.05
N LYS A 839 -11.78 -33.79 6.81
CA LYS A 839 -10.94 -34.06 5.65
C LYS A 839 -9.52 -34.54 6.01
N PRO A 840 -9.30 -35.41 7.03
CA PRO A 840 -7.97 -35.76 7.51
C PRO A 840 -7.04 -36.28 6.42
N VAL A 841 -7.58 -37.04 5.46
CA VAL A 841 -6.79 -37.62 4.36
C VAL A 841 -6.25 -36.49 3.45
N HIS A 842 -7.06 -35.50 3.09
CA HIS A 842 -6.59 -34.35 2.28
C HIS A 842 -5.48 -33.56 2.97
N TYR A 843 -5.56 -33.37 4.29
CA TYR A 843 -4.47 -32.73 5.05
C TYR A 843 -3.17 -33.53 4.99
N ILE A 844 -3.24 -34.87 5.09
CA ILE A 844 -2.05 -35.75 5.03
C ILE A 844 -1.49 -35.79 3.61
N GLU A 845 -2.33 -35.99 2.59
CA GLU A 845 -1.92 -36.08 1.18
C GLU A 845 -1.27 -34.81 0.67
N ASN A 846 -1.73 -33.65 1.14
CA ASN A 846 -1.19 -32.35 0.79
C ASN A 846 -0.07 -31.87 1.75
N SER A 847 0.42 -32.71 2.65
CA SER A 847 1.53 -32.38 3.56
C SER A 847 2.83 -33.03 3.10
N PRO A 848 3.78 -32.29 2.51
CA PRO A 848 5.07 -32.81 2.03
C PRO A 848 5.85 -33.60 3.05
N ILE A 849 5.72 -33.25 4.33
CA ILE A 849 6.46 -33.87 5.45
C ILE A 849 6.31 -35.40 5.50
N PHE A 850 5.14 -35.94 5.11
CA PHE A 850 4.88 -37.38 5.12
C PHE A 850 5.55 -38.11 3.95
N PHE A 851 5.99 -37.39 2.93
CA PHE A 851 6.56 -37.93 1.68
C PHE A 851 8.02 -37.58 1.46
N VAL A 852 8.69 -36.94 2.42
CA VAL A 852 10.11 -36.57 2.36
C VAL A 852 11.03 -37.73 1.92
N PRO A 853 10.78 -39.02 2.25
CA PRO A 853 11.63 -40.13 1.76
C PRO A 853 11.73 -40.20 0.23
N ARG A 854 10.74 -39.70 -0.51
CA ARG A 854 10.70 -39.69 -1.99
C ARG A 854 11.54 -38.55 -2.63
N ILE A 855 11.95 -37.56 -1.85
CA ILE A 855 12.69 -36.39 -2.37
C ILE A 855 14.11 -36.82 -2.74
N GLU A 856 14.50 -36.57 -3.99
CA GLU A 856 15.88 -36.71 -4.47
C GLU A 856 16.49 -35.35 -4.84
N THR A 857 15.67 -34.36 -5.11
CA THR A 857 16.06 -33.01 -5.49
C THR A 857 16.73 -32.26 -4.33
N PRO A 858 17.94 -31.71 -4.47
CA PRO A 858 18.57 -30.81 -3.49
C PRO A 858 17.71 -29.58 -3.23
N VAL A 859 17.56 -29.19 -1.96
CA VAL A 859 16.65 -28.12 -1.54
C VAL A 859 17.36 -27.01 -0.79
N LEU A 860 17.18 -25.75 -1.23
CA LEU A 860 17.48 -24.56 -0.45
C LEU A 860 16.19 -24.01 0.13
N ILE A 861 16.06 -23.99 1.46
CA ILE A 861 14.93 -23.44 2.20
C ILE A 861 15.29 -22.03 2.68
N MET A 862 14.39 -21.08 2.58
CA MET A 862 14.45 -19.82 3.34
C MET A 862 13.23 -19.74 4.24
N HIS A 863 13.39 -19.57 5.55
CA HIS A 863 12.29 -19.34 6.45
C HIS A 863 12.75 -18.52 7.66
N ASN A 864 12.18 -17.34 7.81
CA ASN A 864 12.58 -16.34 8.80
C ASN A 864 11.93 -16.60 10.16
N ASP A 865 12.59 -16.21 11.23
CA ASP A 865 12.15 -16.53 12.59
C ASP A 865 11.03 -15.60 13.12
N ASP A 866 10.85 -14.41 12.51
CA ASP A 866 9.72 -13.49 12.77
C ASP A 866 8.67 -13.53 11.65
N ASP A 867 8.50 -14.70 11.01
CA ASP A 867 7.49 -14.87 9.96
C ASP A 867 6.07 -14.80 10.54
N GLY A 868 5.41 -13.66 10.30
CA GLY A 868 4.04 -13.40 10.75
C GLY A 868 2.94 -14.08 9.91
N ALA A 869 3.27 -14.76 8.80
CA ALA A 869 2.31 -15.37 7.89
C ALA A 869 2.33 -16.90 7.95
N VAL A 870 3.51 -17.51 7.80
CA VAL A 870 3.72 -18.95 7.90
C VAL A 870 4.59 -19.25 9.14
N PRO A 871 4.10 -20.05 10.10
CA PRO A 871 4.89 -20.36 11.28
C PRO A 871 6.27 -20.92 10.92
N TRP A 872 7.32 -20.36 11.45
CA TRP A 872 8.71 -20.73 11.17
C TRP A 872 8.98 -22.24 11.36
N TYR A 873 8.29 -22.86 12.28
CA TYR A 873 8.39 -24.31 12.51
C TYR A 873 8.06 -25.15 11.29
N GLN A 874 7.28 -24.67 10.35
CA GLN A 874 7.00 -25.37 9.10
C GLN A 874 8.27 -25.62 8.27
N GLY A 875 9.15 -24.62 8.20
CA GLY A 875 10.47 -24.77 7.57
C GLY A 875 11.41 -25.66 8.37
N ILE A 876 11.40 -25.54 9.70
CA ILE A 876 12.21 -26.39 10.60
C ILE A 876 11.82 -27.85 10.46
N GLU A 877 10.52 -28.20 10.52
CA GLU A 877 10.03 -29.57 10.36
C GLU A 877 10.53 -30.17 9.05
N PHE A 878 10.43 -29.42 7.96
CA PHE A 878 10.88 -29.86 6.63
C PHE A 878 12.39 -30.06 6.58
N PHE A 879 13.17 -29.09 7.03
CA PHE A 879 14.64 -29.20 7.05
C PHE A 879 15.14 -30.35 7.91
N VAL A 880 14.57 -30.53 9.11
CA VAL A 880 14.97 -31.58 10.04
C VAL A 880 14.62 -32.97 9.47
N ALA A 881 13.48 -33.11 8.79
CA ALA A 881 13.11 -34.36 8.12
C ALA A 881 14.09 -34.69 6.97
N LEU A 882 14.42 -33.73 6.10
CA LEU A 882 15.42 -33.89 5.03
C LEU A 882 16.78 -34.29 5.62
N ARG A 883 17.23 -33.57 6.65
CA ARG A 883 18.50 -33.87 7.35
C ARG A 883 18.52 -35.27 7.96
N ARG A 884 17.40 -35.68 8.61
CA ARG A 884 17.29 -37.03 9.21
C ARG A 884 17.46 -38.13 8.15
N LEU A 885 16.98 -37.89 6.95
CA LEU A 885 17.04 -38.80 5.82
C LEU A 885 18.31 -38.62 4.95
N GLN A 886 19.22 -37.75 5.39
CA GLN A 886 20.50 -37.44 4.70
C GLN A 886 20.29 -36.92 3.26
N LYS A 887 19.18 -36.22 3.02
CA LYS A 887 18.90 -35.53 1.75
C LYS A 887 19.65 -34.20 1.70
N PRO A 888 20.24 -33.80 0.56
CA PRO A 888 20.92 -32.51 0.43
C PRO A 888 19.95 -31.36 0.67
N ALA A 889 20.14 -30.61 1.77
CA ALA A 889 19.28 -29.50 2.13
C ALA A 889 20.06 -28.43 2.90
N TRP A 890 19.71 -27.17 2.64
CA TRP A 890 20.19 -25.98 3.35
C TRP A 890 19.00 -25.16 3.80
N MET A 891 19.14 -24.48 4.93
CA MET A 891 18.11 -23.57 5.43
C MET A 891 18.74 -22.24 5.80
N LEU A 892 18.23 -21.16 5.20
CA LEU A 892 18.58 -19.77 5.52
C LEU A 892 17.48 -19.22 6.42
N THR A 893 17.86 -18.79 7.64
CA THR A 893 17.00 -18.06 8.54
C THR A 893 17.58 -16.68 8.78
N TYR A 894 16.88 -15.65 8.30
CA TYR A 894 17.22 -14.26 8.58
C TYR A 894 16.54 -13.85 9.86
N ASN A 895 17.32 -13.49 10.88
CA ASN A 895 16.81 -13.18 12.19
C ASN A 895 16.11 -11.83 12.20
N ASP A 896 15.03 -11.74 12.97
CA ASP A 896 14.18 -10.56 13.11
C ASP A 896 13.56 -10.08 11.76
N GLU A 897 13.46 -10.99 10.80
CA GLU A 897 12.84 -10.71 9.50
C GLU A 897 11.48 -11.38 9.39
N ALA A 898 10.56 -10.63 8.77
CA ALA A 898 9.20 -11.08 8.51
C ALA A 898 9.13 -12.11 7.37
N HIS A 899 7.92 -12.43 6.92
CA HIS A 899 7.63 -13.38 5.85
C HIS A 899 8.42 -13.12 4.55
N ASN A 900 8.56 -11.85 4.18
CA ASN A 900 9.47 -11.39 3.13
C ASN A 900 10.53 -10.49 3.77
N LEU A 901 11.77 -10.58 3.31
CA LEU A 901 12.86 -9.77 3.82
C LEU A 901 12.60 -8.27 3.62
N ARG A 902 12.76 -7.49 4.67
CA ARG A 902 12.63 -6.03 4.67
C ARG A 902 13.99 -5.35 4.59
N ASN A 903 14.94 -5.83 5.37
CA ASN A 903 16.26 -5.21 5.47
C ASN A 903 17.09 -5.44 4.20
N ARG A 904 17.54 -4.35 3.57
CA ARG A 904 18.30 -4.41 2.32
C ARG A 904 19.55 -5.31 2.37
N PRO A 905 20.38 -5.32 3.44
CA PRO A 905 21.52 -6.24 3.54
C PRO A 905 21.09 -7.71 3.46
N ASN A 906 20.01 -8.10 4.14
CA ASN A 906 19.49 -9.47 4.12
C ASN A 906 18.94 -9.84 2.73
N ARG A 907 18.24 -8.92 2.09
CA ARG A 907 17.79 -9.08 0.70
C ARG A 907 18.95 -9.27 -0.28
N MET A 908 20.05 -8.54 -0.08
CA MET A 908 21.27 -8.67 -0.89
C MET A 908 21.93 -10.04 -0.67
N ASP A 909 22.08 -10.47 0.59
CA ASP A 909 22.63 -11.77 0.95
C ASP A 909 21.81 -12.92 0.35
N LEU A 910 20.47 -12.86 0.48
CA LEU A 910 19.58 -13.84 -0.15
C LEU A 910 19.77 -13.91 -1.67
N SER A 911 19.84 -12.75 -2.32
CA SER A 911 20.02 -12.69 -3.78
C SER A 911 21.30 -13.40 -4.22
N ILE A 912 22.40 -13.16 -3.50
CA ILE A 912 23.71 -13.80 -3.77
C ILE A 912 23.62 -15.30 -3.51
N ARG A 913 23.17 -15.75 -2.34
CA ARG A 913 23.14 -17.18 -2.00
C ARG A 913 22.20 -17.97 -2.89
N LYS A 914 21.04 -17.43 -3.21
CA LYS A 914 20.08 -18.06 -4.11
C LYS A 914 20.69 -18.27 -5.49
N MET A 915 21.33 -17.25 -6.06
CA MET A 915 21.98 -17.41 -7.36
C MET A 915 23.18 -18.35 -7.30
N GLN A 916 24.01 -18.31 -6.24
CA GLN A 916 25.09 -19.28 -6.07
C GLN A 916 24.60 -20.73 -5.97
N PHE A 917 23.42 -20.95 -5.37
CA PHE A 917 22.79 -22.27 -5.32
C PHE A 917 22.39 -22.73 -6.74
N PHE A 918 21.68 -21.89 -7.49
CA PHE A 918 21.29 -22.19 -8.86
C PHE A 918 22.52 -22.32 -9.79
N ASP A 919 23.50 -21.43 -9.68
CA ASP A 919 24.74 -21.50 -10.47
C ASP A 919 25.51 -22.81 -10.24
N HIS A 920 25.53 -23.30 -9.00
CA HIS A 920 26.18 -24.58 -8.72
C HIS A 920 25.49 -25.75 -9.42
N TYR A 921 24.15 -25.85 -9.32
CA TYR A 921 23.41 -27.00 -9.86
C TYR A 921 23.09 -26.87 -11.35
N LEU A 922 22.89 -25.65 -11.84
CA LEU A 922 22.40 -25.43 -13.20
C LEU A 922 23.44 -24.86 -14.17
N MET A 923 24.52 -24.22 -13.67
CA MET A 923 25.61 -23.66 -14.49
C MET A 923 26.94 -24.35 -14.22
N ASN A 924 26.97 -25.43 -13.43
CA ASN A 924 28.16 -26.14 -13.01
C ASN A 924 29.24 -25.28 -12.33
N ALA A 925 28.79 -24.20 -11.65
CA ALA A 925 29.70 -23.36 -10.88
C ALA A 925 30.26 -24.13 -9.67
N PRO A 926 31.50 -23.85 -9.22
CA PRO A 926 32.04 -24.45 -8.01
C PRO A 926 31.13 -24.16 -6.81
N MET A 927 30.97 -25.17 -5.92
CA MET A 927 30.12 -25.01 -4.71
C MET A 927 30.70 -23.90 -3.81
N PRO A 928 29.88 -22.96 -3.33
CA PRO A 928 30.34 -21.91 -2.41
C PRO A 928 30.66 -22.50 -1.02
N TYR A 929 31.50 -21.82 -0.26
CA TYR A 929 31.94 -22.25 1.08
C TYR A 929 30.73 -22.54 1.99
N TRP A 930 29.73 -21.64 2.00
CA TRP A 930 28.56 -21.78 2.87
C TRP A 930 27.70 -23.03 2.57
N MET A 931 27.67 -23.49 1.31
CA MET A 931 27.00 -24.75 0.95
C MET A 931 27.85 -25.96 1.36
N LYS A 932 29.17 -25.89 1.17
CA LYS A 932 30.06 -27.02 1.40
C LYS A 932 30.34 -27.27 2.89
N HIS A 933 30.46 -26.21 3.68
CA HIS A 933 30.91 -26.26 5.08
C HIS A 933 29.86 -25.76 6.08
N GLY A 934 28.84 -25.02 5.62
CA GLY A 934 27.95 -24.24 6.48
C GLY A 934 28.63 -22.98 7.02
N ILE A 935 27.93 -22.25 7.86
CA ILE A 935 28.45 -21.12 8.66
C ILE A 935 28.08 -21.41 10.11
N SER A 936 29.08 -21.67 10.95
CA SER A 936 28.85 -21.92 12.37
C SER A 936 28.37 -20.64 13.10
N GLN A 937 27.77 -20.79 14.29
CA GLN A 937 27.40 -19.62 15.12
C GLN A 937 28.62 -18.78 15.54
N GLN A 938 29.80 -19.38 15.58
CA GLN A 938 31.06 -18.67 15.86
C GLN A 938 31.56 -17.84 14.68
N GLU A 939 31.22 -18.23 13.46
CA GLU A 939 31.59 -17.56 12.21
C GLU A 939 30.54 -16.53 11.77
N LYS A 940 29.29 -16.64 12.27
CA LYS A 940 28.19 -15.73 11.94
C LYS A 940 28.58 -14.26 12.16
N GLY A 941 28.36 -13.44 11.14
CA GLY A 941 28.75 -12.01 11.16
C GLY A 941 30.25 -11.73 10.98
N LYS A 942 31.10 -12.76 10.85
CA LYS A 942 32.54 -12.61 10.59
C LYS A 942 32.93 -12.98 9.16
N ILE A 943 32.25 -13.98 8.58
CA ILE A 943 32.43 -14.39 7.18
C ILE A 943 31.08 -14.46 6.49
N ASP A 944 31.04 -14.15 5.21
CA ASP A 944 29.85 -14.31 4.35
C ASP A 944 29.77 -15.72 3.73
N GLY A 945 30.88 -16.38 3.54
CA GLY A 945 30.98 -17.72 2.95
C GLY A 945 30.71 -17.78 1.45
N TYR A 946 30.68 -16.66 0.73
CA TYR A 946 30.39 -16.62 -0.72
C TYR A 946 31.48 -17.20 -1.59
N LYS A 947 32.69 -17.38 -1.04
CA LYS A 947 33.83 -17.88 -1.78
C LYS A 947 33.54 -19.23 -2.44
N LEU A 948 33.72 -19.31 -3.76
CA LEU A 948 33.59 -20.53 -4.51
C LEU A 948 34.79 -21.44 -4.19
N MET A 949 34.50 -22.70 -3.88
CA MET A 949 35.48 -23.70 -3.48
C MET A 949 35.93 -24.51 -4.72
N LYS A 950 37.25 -24.62 -4.92
CA LYS A 950 37.80 -25.43 -6.01
C LYS A 950 37.59 -26.92 -5.79
#